data_247136e18ad15229e45e659e4a1cc38f
#
_entry.id   247136e18ad15229e45e659e4a1cc38f
#
_cell.length_a   1.000
_cell.length_b   1.000
_cell.length_c   1.000
_cell.angle_alpha   90.00
_cell.angle_beta   90.00
_cell.angle_gamma   90.00
#
_symmetry.space_group_name_H-M   'P 1'
#
loop_
_entity.id
_entity.type
_entity.pdbx_description
1 polymer ?
#
loop_
_entity_poly.entity_id
_entity_poly.type
_entity_poly.pdbx_seq_one_letter_code
_entity_poly.pdbx_strand_id
1 'polypeptide(L)'
;MKSVSNAYKASMKAMLRNRSYVRITFGNVDTTAATDGEWESNGAASISEFETVDYAYQYGDTYVSLELNRWALDGKSLLVPTGEDVQDGFISSLMSDAEGNFTTPPVITREFSLKHIFPGLTLTFDTRQQEWPLEVTADFYLNGAVVDTQTVSITSVQTTISTTATEVDKVTITFDRCLPYRRPRLENVLYGLNVQFVNKDIVSTQQKHDVDPLSRRLPTETMQFTILDYEHKYDPDNPAGIYAYVDKNSPIEIQFGYELPDGSVEWIKPDNYVLNAKPSAQNNQATFNGTGLIGSLTGTFYKSKLGSKSLYDMVQEVLLDAGLTLTEQGENPWEIDDALKDMFTTAALPIDTHMNCLQLIAHAACCRLYTDDDNIIHIRPFGVTVIGIYNGVWADNGHVWFSEWDTVDKGNTAENTYATFELNRWTLGGDSQIILPDSNAGQRGYISEAMTGADGSFANPPVFTKTFDVPHDLPVLAIRFDTVLNEFPGAVQVKYYHDDTLLDTQTAAIDSVEVYVSSNLAIECTKIEVTMIGNLPYRRARVTKVYYRETDFTLDFTSIGENSQKISKIDELKSVSVARYSYTASNDTSTLYEGTTTETELHVEFSGLAQDVQISVSGGTLVSSNIYARAADLVLSSGTKTVTITGKTLTENSVVVSYPVAQSGEIDKEENPLITNDTMCQALANHVKSYLQMRNT
;
A
#
# COMPACT_ATOMS: atom_id res chain seq x y z
N MET A 1 7.32 5.96 -8.30
CA MET A 1 8.71 5.76 -8.83
C MET A 1 9.67 5.89 -7.67
N LYS A 2 10.61 4.95 -7.49
CA LYS A 2 11.54 4.96 -6.34
C LYS A 2 12.42 6.19 -6.36
N SER A 3 12.62 6.83 -5.21
CA SER A 3 13.46 8.01 -5.08
C SER A 3 14.93 7.62 -5.24
N VAL A 4 15.67 8.34 -6.06
CA VAL A 4 17.11 8.18 -6.27
C VAL A 4 17.77 9.54 -6.42
N SER A 5 19.06 9.64 -6.10
CA SER A 5 19.82 10.90 -6.18
C SER A 5 19.98 11.42 -7.61
N ASN A 6 20.26 12.70 -7.74
CA ASN A 6 20.59 13.29 -9.05
C ASN A 6 21.88 12.69 -9.64
N ALA A 7 22.82 12.29 -8.79
CA ALA A 7 24.05 11.60 -9.21
C ALA A 7 23.72 10.24 -9.84
N TYR A 8 22.80 9.47 -9.24
CA TYR A 8 22.30 8.21 -9.79
C TYR A 8 21.64 8.44 -11.16
N LYS A 9 20.68 9.39 -11.25
CA LYS A 9 19.98 9.72 -12.51
C LYS A 9 20.96 10.12 -13.61
N ALA A 10 21.95 10.94 -13.30
CA ALA A 10 22.99 11.35 -14.26
C ALA A 10 23.87 10.17 -14.72
N SER A 11 24.29 9.32 -13.79
CA SER A 11 25.11 8.15 -14.06
C SER A 11 24.37 7.11 -14.93
N MET A 12 23.08 6.90 -14.69
CA MET A 12 22.27 6.00 -15.52
C MET A 12 22.06 6.50 -16.94
N LYS A 13 22.09 7.82 -17.16
CA LYS A 13 22.01 8.43 -18.49
C LYS A 13 23.38 8.48 -19.22
N ALA A 14 24.48 8.20 -18.52
CA ALA A 14 25.80 8.22 -19.11
C ALA A 14 25.97 7.11 -20.18
N MET A 15 26.71 7.44 -21.25
CA MET A 15 26.99 6.48 -22.33
C MET A 15 27.80 5.26 -21.84
N LEU A 16 28.72 5.47 -20.91
CA LEU A 16 29.46 4.40 -20.22
C LEU A 16 28.84 4.27 -18.81
N ARG A 17 28.26 3.12 -18.56
CA ARG A 17 27.63 2.80 -17.29
C ARG A 17 28.60 2.09 -16.35
N ASN A 18 28.55 2.46 -15.08
CA ASN A 18 29.27 1.80 -14.02
C ASN A 18 28.60 0.45 -13.65
N ARG A 19 29.15 -0.23 -12.67
CA ARG A 19 28.69 -1.55 -12.25
C ARG A 19 27.35 -1.48 -11.53
N SER A 20 26.46 -2.40 -11.86
CA SER A 20 25.21 -2.64 -11.14
C SER A 20 25.38 -3.75 -10.12
N TYR A 21 24.68 -3.64 -9.02
CA TYR A 21 24.68 -4.57 -7.90
C TYR A 21 23.27 -5.04 -7.60
N VAL A 22 23.16 -6.24 -7.08
CA VAL A 22 21.92 -6.78 -6.52
C VAL A 22 22.22 -7.43 -5.18
N ARG A 23 21.35 -7.22 -4.22
CA ARG A 23 21.33 -7.97 -2.97
C ARG A 23 19.92 -8.44 -2.67
N ILE A 24 19.81 -9.61 -2.11
CA ILE A 24 18.54 -10.23 -1.73
C ILE A 24 18.68 -10.63 -0.28
N THR A 25 17.80 -10.13 0.56
CA THR A 25 17.67 -10.54 1.94
C THR A 25 16.51 -11.52 2.02
N PHE A 26 16.77 -12.70 2.54
CA PHE A 26 15.78 -13.75 2.75
C PHE A 26 15.71 -14.04 4.25
N GLY A 27 14.52 -13.84 4.83
CA GLY A 27 14.26 -14.08 6.23
C GLY A 27 13.45 -15.37 6.43
N ASN A 28 13.97 -16.27 7.25
CA ASN A 28 13.19 -17.36 7.80
C ASN A 28 12.90 -17.01 9.27
N VAL A 29 11.78 -16.33 9.50
CA VAL A 29 11.45 -15.72 10.80
C VAL A 29 10.13 -16.27 11.29
N ASP A 30 10.11 -16.75 12.54
CA ASP A 30 8.89 -17.05 13.26
C ASP A 30 8.29 -15.75 13.81
N THR A 31 7.31 -15.20 13.11
CA THR A 31 6.63 -13.96 13.52
C THR A 31 5.75 -14.17 14.76
N THR A 32 5.35 -15.41 15.06
CA THR A 32 4.54 -15.69 16.26
C THR A 32 5.38 -15.61 17.52
N ALA A 33 6.67 -15.94 17.46
CA ALA A 33 7.60 -15.77 18.56
C ALA A 33 7.84 -14.29 18.91
N ALA A 34 7.72 -13.40 17.93
CA ALA A 34 7.88 -11.95 18.14
C ALA A 34 6.75 -11.35 19.00
N THR A 35 5.58 -11.96 19.00
CA THR A 35 4.40 -11.50 19.76
C THR A 35 4.11 -12.34 21.01
N ASP A 36 4.95 -13.34 21.33
CA ASP A 36 4.77 -14.24 22.47
C ASP A 36 5.74 -13.89 23.60
N GLY A 37 5.22 -13.46 24.74
CA GLY A 37 5.97 -13.10 25.94
C GLY A 37 6.57 -11.69 25.89
N GLU A 38 7.25 -11.33 26.96
CA GLU A 38 7.90 -10.01 27.12
C GLU A 38 9.40 -10.18 27.39
N TRP A 39 10.18 -9.14 27.06
CA TRP A 39 11.60 -9.12 27.36
C TRP A 39 11.86 -8.64 28.78
N GLU A 40 12.69 -9.35 29.51
CA GLU A 40 13.21 -8.97 30.80
C GLU A 40 14.73 -8.74 30.75
N SER A 41 15.26 -7.92 31.65
CA SER A 41 16.69 -7.64 31.73
C SER A 41 17.18 -7.57 33.16
N ASN A 42 18.43 -7.97 33.39
CA ASN A 42 19.12 -7.78 34.66
C ASN A 42 19.59 -6.33 34.89
N GLY A 43 19.41 -5.46 33.89
CA GLY A 43 19.76 -4.04 33.97
C GLY A 43 19.55 -3.32 32.65
N ALA A 44 18.43 -2.64 32.51
CA ALA A 44 18.10 -1.83 31.35
C ALA A 44 18.14 -0.34 31.70
N ALA A 45 18.70 0.48 30.82
CA ALA A 45 18.49 1.91 30.79
C ALA A 45 17.25 2.23 29.94
N SER A 46 17.03 1.45 28.88
CA SER A 46 15.81 1.40 28.11
C SER A 46 15.59 -0.04 27.65
N ILE A 47 14.37 -0.51 27.68
CA ILE A 47 13.93 -1.77 27.09
C ILE A 47 12.49 -1.59 26.63
N SER A 48 12.24 -1.93 25.39
CA SER A 48 10.92 -1.93 24.76
C SER A 48 10.83 -3.12 23.82
N GLU A 49 9.64 -3.45 23.37
CA GLU A 49 9.46 -4.60 22.48
C GLU A 49 10.28 -4.45 21.21
N PHE A 50 10.86 -5.58 20.79
CA PHE A 50 11.60 -5.64 19.53
C PHE A 50 10.63 -5.96 18.40
N GLU A 51 10.45 -5.03 17.50
CA GLU A 51 9.65 -5.27 16.33
C GLU A 51 10.48 -5.77 15.16
N THR A 52 9.79 -6.29 14.15
CA THR A 52 10.39 -6.77 12.90
C THR A 52 10.88 -5.65 11.97
N VAL A 53 10.63 -4.40 12.34
CA VAL A 53 11.01 -3.21 11.58
C VAL A 53 11.92 -2.33 12.42
N ASP A 54 13.07 -1.94 11.85
CA ASP A 54 13.96 -0.96 12.47
C ASP A 54 13.34 0.42 12.47
N TYR A 55 13.28 1.01 13.65
CA TYR A 55 12.85 2.39 13.79
C TYR A 55 14.04 3.29 14.10
N ALA A 56 14.14 4.39 13.39
CA ALA A 56 15.15 5.40 13.70
C ALA A 56 14.78 6.17 14.97
N TYR A 57 15.72 6.39 15.87
CA TYR A 57 15.51 7.22 17.04
C TYR A 57 15.03 8.62 16.69
N GLN A 58 13.96 9.09 17.35
CA GLN A 58 13.43 10.43 17.19
C GLN A 58 14.09 11.38 18.19
N TYR A 59 14.57 12.52 17.70
CA TYR A 59 15.32 13.46 18.54
C TYR A 59 14.49 14.11 19.65
N GLY A 60 13.17 14.23 19.47
CA GLY A 60 12.27 14.82 20.46
C GLY A 60 12.08 13.97 21.72
N ASP A 61 12.28 12.66 21.60
CA ASP A 61 11.97 11.69 22.65
C ASP A 61 13.22 10.93 23.13
N THR A 62 14.33 11.61 23.18
CA THR A 62 15.63 11.04 23.56
C THR A 62 16.33 11.84 24.63
N TYR A 63 17.17 11.18 25.42
CA TYR A 63 18.09 11.83 26.36
C TYR A 63 19.54 11.48 26.02
N VAL A 64 20.46 12.31 26.50
CA VAL A 64 21.89 12.11 26.29
C VAL A 64 22.45 11.15 27.33
N SER A 65 23.12 10.09 26.91
CA SER A 65 23.87 9.18 27.76
C SER A 65 25.33 9.68 27.88
N LEU A 66 25.83 9.75 29.11
CA LEU A 66 27.21 10.15 29.38
C LEU A 66 28.13 8.92 29.39
N GLU A 67 28.41 8.41 28.21
CA GLU A 67 29.41 7.37 28.03
C GLU A 67 30.79 7.97 27.88
N LEU A 68 31.77 7.36 28.54
CA LEU A 68 33.14 7.86 28.53
C LEU A 68 33.69 7.90 27.09
N ASN A 69 34.39 8.97 26.76
CA ASN A 69 35.00 9.26 25.45
C ASN A 69 34.00 9.54 24.28
N ARG A 70 32.70 9.56 24.50
CA ARG A 70 31.75 9.97 23.48
C ARG A 70 31.75 11.46 23.17
N TRP A 71 31.86 12.30 24.22
CA TRP A 71 31.88 13.74 24.06
C TRP A 71 33.23 14.29 23.59
N ALA A 72 34.31 13.58 23.91
CA ALA A 72 35.66 14.13 23.79
C ALA A 72 36.28 13.94 22.41
N LEU A 73 35.79 13.03 21.58
CA LEU A 73 36.51 12.58 20.39
C LEU A 73 35.87 12.90 19.04
N ASP A 74 34.56 13.11 18.96
CA ASP A 74 33.91 13.33 17.65
C ASP A 74 32.65 14.20 17.67
N GLY A 75 32.26 14.74 18.81
CA GLY A 75 31.05 15.55 18.97
C GLY A 75 29.75 14.74 18.86
N LYS A 76 29.81 13.44 18.86
CA LYS A 76 28.63 12.56 18.79
C LYS A 76 28.10 12.31 20.18
N SER A 77 27.08 13.04 20.57
CA SER A 77 26.31 12.70 21.75
C SER A 77 25.52 11.41 21.50
N LEU A 78 25.50 10.57 22.50
CA LEU A 78 24.70 9.37 22.45
C LEU A 78 23.31 9.69 22.95
N LEU A 79 22.32 9.44 22.10
CA LEU A 79 20.93 9.67 22.40
C LEU A 79 20.26 8.34 22.76
N VAL A 80 19.46 8.37 23.81
CA VAL A 80 18.72 7.24 24.34
C VAL A 80 17.24 7.59 24.29
N PRO A 81 16.36 6.74 23.75
CA PRO A 81 14.93 6.96 23.76
C PRO A 81 14.40 7.13 25.19
N THR A 82 13.42 8.01 25.39
CA THR A 82 12.83 8.30 26.69
C THR A 82 11.31 8.13 26.74
N GLY A 83 10.61 8.08 25.60
CA GLY A 83 9.15 8.00 25.51
C GLY A 83 8.63 6.56 25.36
N GLU A 84 7.35 6.34 25.73
CA GLU A 84 6.67 5.07 25.49
C GLU A 84 6.39 4.83 24.01
N ASP A 85 6.37 5.89 23.19
CA ASP A 85 6.12 5.86 21.75
C ASP A 85 7.38 5.82 20.89
N VAL A 86 8.54 5.76 21.52
CA VAL A 86 9.81 5.76 20.79
C VAL A 86 10.60 4.53 21.12
N GLN A 87 10.62 3.75 20.29
CA GLN A 87 11.21 2.61 19.95
C GLN A 87 12.50 2.34 20.53
N ASP A 88 12.72 1.61 20.79
CA ASP A 88 12.53 0.32 20.84
C ASP A 88 13.83 -0.38 20.78
N GLY A 89 13.92 -1.43 21.39
CA GLY A 89 15.13 -2.13 21.58
C GLY A 89 15.70 -1.98 23.00
N PHE A 90 16.84 -2.57 23.20
CA PHE A 90 17.51 -2.65 24.50
C PHE A 90 18.74 -1.75 24.58
N ILE A 91 18.84 -0.99 25.66
CA ILE A 91 20.04 -0.26 26.05
C ILE A 91 20.36 -0.65 27.48
N SER A 92 21.54 -1.23 27.69
CA SER A 92 21.97 -1.65 29.03
C SER A 92 22.21 -0.47 29.96
N SER A 93 21.82 -0.61 31.24
CA SER A 93 22.27 0.29 32.30
C SER A 93 23.71 -0.02 32.73
N LEU A 94 24.23 -1.21 32.39
CA LEU A 94 25.58 -1.65 32.69
C LEU A 94 26.52 -1.22 31.58
N MET A 95 27.68 -0.71 31.94
CA MET A 95 28.71 -0.21 31.03
C MET A 95 29.99 -1.03 31.20
N SER A 96 30.67 -1.31 30.10
CA SER A 96 31.94 -2.02 30.10
C SER A 96 33.08 -1.17 30.71
N ASP A 97 34.11 -1.86 31.19
CA ASP A 97 35.34 -1.24 31.70
C ASP A 97 36.33 -0.80 30.59
N ALA A 98 37.54 -0.46 30.95
CA ALA A 98 38.59 -0.01 30.02
C ALA A 98 39.04 -1.13 29.04
N GLU A 99 38.86 -2.36 29.40
CA GLU A 99 39.19 -3.56 28.62
C GLU A 99 37.99 -4.09 27.85
N GLY A 100 36.79 -3.51 28.01
CA GLY A 100 35.56 -3.91 27.34
C GLY A 100 34.83 -5.03 28.06
N ASN A 101 35.20 -5.38 29.30
CA ASN A 101 34.57 -6.41 30.10
C ASN A 101 33.49 -5.82 31.03
N PHE A 102 32.60 -6.68 31.49
CA PHE A 102 31.60 -6.30 32.50
C PHE A 102 31.87 -6.98 33.83
N THR A 103 31.67 -6.23 34.92
CA THR A 103 31.67 -6.84 36.27
C THR A 103 30.52 -7.85 36.42
N THR A 104 29.37 -7.51 35.82
CA THR A 104 28.20 -8.38 35.65
C THR A 104 27.74 -8.18 34.22
N PRO A 105 27.80 -9.21 33.38
CA PRO A 105 27.33 -9.06 31.99
C PRO A 105 25.84 -8.66 31.91
N PRO A 106 25.49 -7.75 31.03
CA PRO A 106 24.08 -7.50 30.71
C PRO A 106 23.44 -8.75 30.10
N VAL A 107 22.23 -9.06 30.54
CA VAL A 107 21.43 -10.20 30.06
C VAL A 107 20.03 -9.72 29.77
N ILE A 108 19.50 -10.10 28.63
CA ILE A 108 18.08 -10.02 28.33
C ILE A 108 17.51 -11.43 28.18
N THR A 109 16.27 -11.60 28.61
CA THR A 109 15.59 -12.89 28.63
C THR A 109 14.19 -12.74 28.08
N ARG A 110 13.78 -13.66 27.20
CA ARG A 110 12.40 -13.79 26.76
C ARG A 110 11.90 -15.18 27.05
N GLU A 111 10.78 -15.27 27.74
CA GLU A 111 10.09 -16.53 28.03
C GLU A 111 8.78 -16.55 27.23
N PHE A 112 8.61 -17.59 26.42
CA PHE A 112 7.44 -17.74 25.55
C PHE A 112 6.33 -18.50 26.27
N SER A 113 5.08 -18.17 25.98
CA SER A 113 3.91 -18.89 26.48
C SER A 113 3.71 -20.21 25.73
N LEU A 114 4.16 -20.28 24.49
CA LEU A 114 4.13 -21.44 23.61
C LEU A 114 5.56 -21.89 23.27
N LYS A 115 5.69 -23.08 22.74
CA LYS A 115 6.95 -23.55 22.17
C LYS A 115 7.08 -23.09 20.74
N HIS A 116 8.23 -22.57 20.39
CA HIS A 116 8.55 -22.09 19.07
C HIS A 116 9.64 -22.92 18.40
N ILE A 117 9.62 -22.93 17.08
CA ILE A 117 10.61 -23.61 16.22
C ILE A 117 11.21 -22.57 15.29
N PHE A 118 12.44 -22.17 15.56
CA PHE A 118 13.19 -21.25 14.70
C PHE A 118 14.65 -21.68 14.59
N PRO A 119 15.31 -21.46 13.43
CA PRO A 119 16.66 -21.96 13.19
C PRO A 119 17.77 -21.14 13.89
N GLY A 120 17.40 -20.11 14.64
CA GLY A 120 18.31 -19.22 15.34
C GLY A 120 17.73 -17.83 15.57
N LEU A 121 18.60 -16.89 15.89
CA LEU A 121 18.27 -15.48 16.09
C LEU A 121 19.05 -14.62 15.11
N THR A 122 18.45 -13.56 14.64
CA THR A 122 19.15 -12.46 13.98
C THR A 122 19.08 -11.24 14.89
N LEU A 123 20.24 -10.76 15.31
CA LEU A 123 20.41 -9.60 16.18
C LEU A 123 20.83 -8.39 15.34
N THR A 124 20.16 -7.26 15.51
CA THR A 124 20.53 -5.99 14.94
C THR A 124 20.94 -5.04 16.05
N PHE A 125 22.19 -4.57 16.01
CA PHE A 125 22.75 -3.68 17.00
C PHE A 125 22.63 -2.20 16.55
N ASP A 126 23.26 -1.29 17.24
CA ASP A 126 23.23 0.15 16.99
C ASP A 126 23.57 0.50 15.52
N THR A 127 22.56 0.59 14.66
CA THR A 127 22.71 0.94 13.25
C THR A 127 23.13 2.40 13.07
N ARG A 128 22.77 3.24 14.02
CA ARG A 128 22.99 4.69 13.96
C ARG A 128 24.44 5.07 14.19
N GLN A 129 25.08 4.47 15.19
CA GLN A 129 26.49 4.72 15.51
C GLN A 129 27.42 3.70 14.84
N GLN A 130 26.85 2.66 14.22
CA GLN A 130 27.59 1.53 13.64
C GLN A 130 28.47 0.85 14.70
N GLU A 131 27.95 0.68 15.93
CA GLU A 131 28.61 0.02 17.03
C GLU A 131 27.88 -1.26 17.41
N TRP A 132 28.63 -2.27 17.76
CA TRP A 132 28.14 -3.57 18.19
C TRP A 132 28.98 -4.13 19.33
N PRO A 133 28.44 -5.04 20.17
CA PRO A 133 29.24 -5.79 21.15
C PRO A 133 30.30 -6.63 20.47
N LEU A 134 31.33 -7.00 21.18
CA LEU A 134 32.42 -7.82 20.62
C LEU A 134 32.10 -9.31 20.68
N GLU A 135 31.33 -9.74 21.70
CA GLU A 135 30.99 -11.14 21.92
C GLU A 135 29.62 -11.23 22.60
N VAL A 136 28.79 -12.15 22.16
CA VAL A 136 27.45 -12.43 22.68
C VAL A 136 27.24 -13.92 22.77
N THR A 137 26.64 -14.36 23.90
CA THR A 137 26.20 -15.76 24.12
C THR A 137 24.67 -15.80 24.13
N ALA A 138 24.09 -16.67 23.31
CA ALA A 138 22.68 -17.00 23.33
C ALA A 138 22.45 -18.42 23.87
N ASP A 139 21.62 -18.53 24.90
CA ASP A 139 21.15 -19.82 25.43
C ASP A 139 19.70 -20.04 25.05
N PHE A 140 19.43 -21.23 24.53
CA PHE A 140 18.10 -21.69 24.14
C PHE A 140 17.62 -22.73 25.14
N TYR A 141 16.38 -22.58 25.61
CA TYR A 141 15.82 -23.42 26.66
C TYR A 141 14.58 -24.18 26.17
N LEU A 142 14.36 -25.34 26.75
CA LEU A 142 13.14 -26.12 26.63
C LEU A 142 12.79 -26.73 27.97
N ASN A 143 11.59 -26.45 28.49
CA ASN A 143 11.09 -26.90 29.79
C ASN A 143 12.08 -26.59 30.94
N GLY A 144 12.70 -25.41 30.92
CA GLY A 144 13.63 -24.94 31.93
C GLY A 144 15.06 -25.49 31.84
N ALA A 145 15.37 -26.35 30.89
CA ALA A 145 16.72 -26.84 30.61
C ALA A 145 17.34 -26.17 29.40
N VAL A 146 18.62 -25.81 29.47
CA VAL A 146 19.39 -25.33 28.30
C VAL A 146 19.50 -26.50 27.32
N VAL A 147 19.03 -26.30 26.08
CA VAL A 147 19.10 -27.29 25.00
C VAL A 147 20.17 -26.98 24.00
N ASP A 148 20.56 -25.70 23.89
CA ASP A 148 21.68 -25.25 23.05
C ASP A 148 22.28 -23.97 23.62
N THR A 149 23.60 -23.76 23.41
CA THR A 149 24.33 -22.54 23.77
C THR A 149 25.25 -22.17 22.63
N GLN A 150 25.15 -20.94 22.15
CA GLN A 150 25.96 -20.42 21.08
C GLN A 150 26.66 -19.14 21.50
N THR A 151 28.00 -19.14 21.47
CA THR A 151 28.80 -17.91 21.68
C THR A 151 29.40 -17.47 20.36
N VAL A 152 29.13 -16.22 19.99
CA VAL A 152 29.56 -15.67 18.71
C VAL A 152 30.32 -14.38 18.88
N SER A 153 31.41 -14.23 18.12
CA SER A 153 32.10 -12.95 17.99
C SER A 153 31.36 -12.10 16.95
N ILE A 154 31.05 -10.88 17.32
CA ILE A 154 30.27 -9.95 16.51
C ILE A 154 31.23 -9.13 15.63
N THR A 155 30.96 -9.10 14.32
CA THR A 155 31.79 -8.40 13.34
C THR A 155 31.04 -7.35 12.52
N SER A 156 29.73 -7.22 12.74
CA SER A 156 28.87 -6.28 12.02
C SER A 156 27.66 -5.88 12.88
N VAL A 157 26.95 -4.83 12.48
CA VAL A 157 25.72 -4.39 13.17
C VAL A 157 24.60 -5.43 13.14
N GLN A 158 24.60 -6.31 12.15
CA GLN A 158 23.65 -7.41 12.08
C GLN A 158 24.41 -8.74 12.13
N THR A 159 23.98 -9.63 13.00
CA THR A 159 24.62 -10.94 13.20
C THR A 159 23.56 -12.01 13.42
N THR A 160 23.74 -13.17 12.79
CA THR A 160 22.89 -14.34 12.96
C THR A 160 23.55 -15.35 13.91
N ILE A 161 22.76 -15.91 14.81
CA ILE A 161 23.15 -16.96 15.75
C ILE A 161 22.26 -18.17 15.45
N SER A 162 22.86 -19.21 14.83
CA SER A 162 22.13 -20.45 14.52
C SER A 162 21.96 -21.30 15.78
N THR A 163 20.84 -22.01 15.90
CA THR A 163 20.63 -23.02 16.97
C THR A 163 20.36 -24.40 16.39
N THR A 164 20.72 -25.44 17.14
CA THR A 164 20.36 -26.82 16.88
C THR A 164 19.12 -27.28 17.66
N ALA A 165 18.55 -26.41 18.49
CA ALA A 165 17.34 -26.71 19.24
C ALA A 165 16.15 -26.91 18.31
N THR A 166 15.39 -27.98 18.52
CA THR A 166 14.20 -28.29 17.71
C THR A 166 12.93 -27.59 18.21
N GLU A 167 12.88 -27.24 19.49
CA GLU A 167 11.82 -26.47 20.14
C GLU A 167 12.45 -25.56 21.19
N VAL A 168 11.94 -24.37 21.36
CA VAL A 168 12.41 -23.38 22.33
C VAL A 168 11.23 -22.75 23.04
N ASP A 169 11.28 -22.69 24.39
CA ASP A 169 10.30 -21.98 25.20
C ASP A 169 10.87 -20.77 25.95
N LYS A 170 12.20 -20.58 25.86
CA LYS A 170 12.88 -19.42 26.44
C LYS A 170 14.22 -19.17 25.77
N VAL A 171 14.58 -17.92 25.63
CA VAL A 171 15.88 -17.48 25.10
C VAL A 171 16.50 -16.49 26.08
N THR A 172 17.82 -16.62 26.32
CA THR A 172 18.61 -15.57 26.97
C THR A 172 19.73 -15.10 26.08
N ILE A 173 19.98 -13.81 26.07
CA ILE A 173 21.07 -13.19 25.33
C ILE A 173 21.97 -12.47 26.33
N THR A 174 23.20 -12.94 26.47
CA THR A 174 24.23 -12.37 27.32
C THR A 174 25.23 -11.58 26.51
N PHE A 175 25.47 -10.35 26.87
CA PHE A 175 26.49 -9.51 26.24
C PHE A 175 27.80 -9.69 26.99
N ASP A 176 28.69 -10.54 26.49
CA ASP A 176 29.90 -10.95 27.20
C ASP A 176 30.98 -9.87 27.18
N ARG A 177 31.14 -9.22 26.03
CA ARG A 177 32.13 -8.16 25.84
C ARG A 177 31.60 -7.04 24.94
N CYS A 178 32.03 -5.83 25.19
CA CYS A 178 31.68 -4.66 24.38
C CYS A 178 32.94 -3.83 24.05
N LEU A 179 32.79 -2.76 23.29
CA LEU A 179 33.83 -1.74 23.18
C LEU A 179 34.05 -1.10 24.55
N PRO A 180 35.29 -0.60 24.87
CA PRO A 180 35.58 0.05 26.14
C PRO A 180 34.61 1.20 26.45
N TYR A 181 34.14 1.23 27.69
CA TYR A 181 33.22 2.26 28.18
C TYR A 181 31.96 2.43 27.34
N ARG A 182 31.37 1.33 26.89
CA ARG A 182 30.12 1.32 26.10
C ARG A 182 29.04 0.49 26.79
N ARG A 183 27.82 0.89 26.52
CA ARG A 183 26.61 0.12 26.85
C ARG A 183 26.21 -0.71 25.64
N PRO A 184 25.95 -2.01 25.77
CA PRO A 184 25.35 -2.79 24.70
C PRO A 184 23.99 -2.20 24.31
N ARG A 185 23.75 -2.15 23.02
CA ARG A 185 22.53 -1.68 22.39
C ARG A 185 22.09 -2.72 21.40
N LEU A 186 20.85 -3.09 21.46
CA LEU A 186 20.23 -4.04 20.57
C LEU A 186 18.94 -3.42 20.06
N GLU A 187 18.87 -3.13 18.77
CA GLU A 187 17.73 -2.46 18.16
C GLU A 187 16.63 -3.46 17.78
N ASN A 188 17.01 -4.67 17.37
CA ASN A 188 16.04 -5.65 16.94
C ASN A 188 16.50 -7.09 17.18
N VAL A 189 15.55 -7.98 17.48
CA VAL A 189 15.72 -9.43 17.56
C VAL A 189 14.68 -10.09 16.65
N LEU A 190 15.16 -10.78 15.61
CA LEU A 190 14.32 -11.61 14.78
C LEU A 190 14.50 -13.08 15.18
N TYR A 191 13.40 -13.79 15.34
CA TYR A 191 13.38 -15.22 15.64
C TYR A 191 13.51 -16.01 14.37
N GLY A 192 14.74 -16.12 13.86
CA GLY A 192 15.05 -16.74 12.59
C GLY A 192 16.37 -16.29 12.03
N LEU A 193 16.70 -16.81 10.87
CA LEU A 193 17.93 -16.47 10.15
C LEU A 193 17.59 -15.51 9.00
N ASN A 194 18.20 -14.36 9.05
CA ASN A 194 18.15 -13.41 7.95
C ASN A 194 19.43 -13.58 7.11
N VAL A 195 19.28 -14.10 5.89
CA VAL A 195 20.40 -14.41 5.01
C VAL A 195 20.45 -13.41 3.88
N GLN A 196 21.58 -12.74 3.70
CA GLN A 196 21.79 -11.83 2.60
C GLN A 196 22.63 -12.47 1.49
N PHE A 197 22.07 -12.55 0.29
CA PHE A 197 22.75 -12.94 -0.92
C PHE A 197 23.18 -11.70 -1.71
N VAL A 198 24.42 -11.68 -2.16
CA VAL A 198 24.96 -10.59 -2.98
C VAL A 198 25.39 -11.11 -4.36
N ASN A 199 25.71 -10.23 -5.28
CA ASN A 199 26.03 -10.56 -6.69
C ASN A 199 26.75 -11.89 -6.91
N LYS A 200 27.75 -12.21 -6.08
CA LYS A 200 28.56 -13.45 -6.24
C LYS A 200 27.78 -14.73 -5.93
N ASP A 201 26.75 -14.62 -5.12
CA ASP A 201 25.95 -15.75 -4.64
C ASP A 201 24.71 -15.96 -5.54
N ILE A 202 24.34 -14.93 -6.32
CA ILE A 202 23.13 -14.89 -7.13
C ILE A 202 23.45 -15.31 -8.57
N VAL A 203 22.78 -16.35 -9.04
CA VAL A 203 22.88 -16.85 -10.43
C VAL A 203 21.99 -16.04 -11.35
N SER A 204 20.74 -15.81 -10.94
CA SER A 204 19.76 -15.05 -11.71
C SER A 204 18.67 -14.47 -10.83
N THR A 205 18.10 -13.35 -11.28
CA THR A 205 16.90 -12.74 -10.69
C THR A 205 15.91 -12.38 -11.79
N GLN A 206 14.65 -12.56 -11.53
CA GLN A 206 13.56 -12.12 -12.41
C GLN A 206 12.45 -11.55 -11.57
N GLN A 207 12.05 -10.33 -11.88
CA GLN A 207 10.85 -9.69 -11.33
C GLN A 207 9.83 -9.49 -12.44
N LYS A 208 8.57 -9.66 -12.12
CA LYS A 208 7.46 -9.37 -13.03
C LYS A 208 6.40 -8.58 -12.26
N HIS A 209 6.10 -7.41 -12.77
CA HIS A 209 4.99 -6.57 -12.34
C HIS A 209 4.04 -6.39 -13.52
N ASP A 210 2.78 -6.75 -13.35
CA ASP A 210 1.75 -6.62 -14.38
C ASP A 210 0.43 -6.26 -13.69
N VAL A 211 -0.15 -5.14 -14.09
CA VAL A 211 -1.43 -4.64 -13.57
C VAL A 211 -2.43 -4.59 -14.73
N ASP A 212 -3.56 -5.26 -14.59
CA ASP A 212 -4.65 -5.16 -15.57
C ASP A 212 -5.43 -3.86 -15.31
N PRO A 213 -5.42 -2.91 -16.26
CA PRO A 213 -6.15 -1.65 -16.11
C PRO A 213 -7.66 -1.81 -15.92
N LEU A 214 -8.23 -2.90 -16.40
CA LEU A 214 -9.66 -3.23 -16.26
C LEU A 214 -9.95 -4.15 -15.06
N SER A 215 -8.92 -4.58 -14.34
CA SER A 215 -9.02 -5.54 -13.22
C SER A 215 -9.80 -6.81 -13.54
N ARG A 216 -9.77 -7.27 -14.79
CA ARG A 216 -10.35 -8.55 -15.23
C ARG A 216 -9.57 -9.75 -14.69
N ARG A 217 -8.32 -9.53 -14.36
CA ARG A 217 -7.40 -10.51 -13.77
C ARG A 217 -6.63 -9.90 -12.61
N LEU A 218 -6.14 -10.76 -11.74
CA LEU A 218 -5.30 -10.35 -10.63
C LEU A 218 -4.02 -9.66 -11.11
N PRO A 219 -3.55 -8.64 -10.39
CA PRO A 219 -2.22 -8.10 -10.63
C PRO A 219 -1.18 -9.21 -10.41
N THR A 220 -0.16 -9.22 -11.24
CA THR A 220 0.96 -10.15 -11.09
C THR A 220 2.15 -9.38 -10.55
N GLU A 221 2.55 -9.72 -9.35
CA GLU A 221 3.75 -9.21 -8.72
C GLU A 221 4.53 -10.41 -8.19
N THR A 222 5.51 -10.84 -8.99
CA THR A 222 6.27 -12.05 -8.69
C THR A 222 7.76 -11.80 -8.81
N MET A 223 8.49 -12.51 -7.99
CA MET A 223 9.94 -12.55 -7.99
C MET A 223 10.42 -14.00 -8.04
N GLN A 224 11.43 -14.25 -8.85
CA GLN A 224 12.19 -15.49 -8.83
C GLN A 224 13.67 -15.16 -8.71
N PHE A 225 14.37 -15.85 -7.84
CA PHE A 225 15.82 -15.78 -7.79
C PHE A 225 16.43 -17.15 -7.59
N THR A 226 17.60 -17.33 -8.16
CA THR A 226 18.40 -18.55 -8.04
C THR A 226 19.76 -18.21 -7.45
N ILE A 227 20.18 -18.94 -6.45
CA ILE A 227 21.47 -18.79 -5.77
C ILE A 227 22.36 -20.01 -5.97
N LEU A 228 23.66 -19.83 -5.74
CA LEU A 228 24.60 -20.94 -5.58
C LEU A 228 24.44 -21.56 -4.21
N ASP A 229 24.24 -22.86 -4.15
CA ASP A 229 24.05 -23.66 -2.93
C ASP A 229 24.98 -24.86 -2.91
N TYR A 230 26.28 -24.59 -2.81
CA TYR A 230 27.31 -25.64 -2.77
C TYR A 230 27.27 -26.49 -1.50
N GLU A 231 26.71 -25.95 -0.41
CA GLU A 231 26.60 -26.64 0.86
C GLU A 231 25.28 -27.41 0.96
N HIS A 232 24.43 -27.35 -0.08
CA HIS A 232 23.11 -28.00 -0.11
C HIS A 232 22.21 -27.61 1.07
N LYS A 233 22.30 -26.36 1.52
CA LYS A 233 21.52 -25.84 2.65
C LYS A 233 20.03 -25.89 2.41
N TYR A 234 19.60 -25.73 1.16
CA TYR A 234 18.20 -25.70 0.74
C TYR A 234 17.74 -27.00 0.09
N ASP A 235 18.52 -28.08 0.23
CA ASP A 235 18.15 -29.40 -0.28
C ASP A 235 17.29 -30.13 0.77
N PRO A 236 16.09 -30.63 0.39
CA PRO A 236 15.21 -31.37 1.29
C PRO A 236 15.84 -32.65 1.86
N ASP A 237 16.81 -33.22 1.15
CA ASP A 237 17.49 -34.46 1.55
C ASP A 237 18.72 -34.20 2.46
N ASN A 238 19.09 -32.93 2.70
CA ASN A 238 20.18 -32.57 3.60
C ASN A 238 19.65 -32.36 5.05
N PRO A 239 19.89 -33.31 5.97
CA PRO A 239 19.40 -33.16 7.35
C PRO A 239 20.10 -32.05 8.14
N ALA A 240 21.27 -31.58 7.67
CA ALA A 240 22.00 -30.46 8.27
C ALA A 240 21.66 -29.12 7.60
N GLY A 241 20.78 -29.15 6.60
CA GLY A 241 20.33 -27.95 5.89
C GLY A 241 19.22 -27.20 6.63
N ILE A 242 18.88 -26.01 6.11
CA ILE A 242 17.83 -25.17 6.66
C ILE A 242 16.50 -25.31 5.91
N TYR A 243 16.39 -26.21 4.93
CA TYR A 243 15.18 -26.42 4.14
C TYR A 243 13.92 -26.68 4.99
N ALA A 244 14.07 -27.43 6.10
CA ALA A 244 12.96 -27.77 7.00
C ALA A 244 12.33 -26.50 7.60
N TYR A 245 13.14 -25.49 7.86
CA TYR A 245 12.75 -24.23 8.52
C TYR A 245 12.29 -23.14 7.54
N VAL A 246 12.41 -23.37 6.24
CA VAL A 246 11.94 -22.42 5.23
C VAL A 246 10.45 -22.60 5.05
N ASP A 247 9.69 -21.60 5.43
CA ASP A 247 8.23 -21.63 5.34
C ASP A 247 7.67 -20.76 4.22
N LYS A 248 6.45 -21.12 3.77
CA LYS A 248 5.64 -20.25 2.95
C LYS A 248 5.41 -18.93 3.71
N ASN A 249 5.39 -17.81 3.01
CA ASN A 249 5.29 -16.44 3.52
C ASN A 249 6.55 -15.89 4.20
N SER A 250 7.68 -16.62 4.20
CA SER A 250 8.96 -16.03 4.61
C SER A 250 9.28 -14.78 3.79
N PRO A 251 9.67 -13.66 4.42
CA PRO A 251 9.93 -12.41 3.73
C PRO A 251 11.15 -12.48 2.82
N ILE A 252 11.04 -11.85 1.67
CA ILE A 252 12.11 -11.68 0.68
C ILE A 252 12.19 -10.21 0.34
N GLU A 253 13.37 -9.64 0.45
CA GLU A 253 13.64 -8.26 0.11
C GLU A 253 14.72 -8.22 -0.98
N ILE A 254 14.46 -7.51 -2.08
CA ILE A 254 15.45 -7.31 -3.15
C ILE A 254 15.78 -5.84 -3.31
N GLN A 255 17.07 -5.54 -3.39
CA GLN A 255 17.57 -4.21 -3.66
C GLN A 255 18.52 -4.21 -4.83
N PHE A 256 18.39 -3.19 -5.68
CA PHE A 256 19.34 -2.91 -6.75
C PHE A 256 20.22 -1.74 -6.35
N GLY A 257 21.52 -1.87 -6.59
CA GLY A 257 22.53 -0.86 -6.34
C GLY A 257 23.24 -0.46 -7.62
N TYR A 258 23.71 0.77 -7.65
CA TYR A 258 24.49 1.28 -8.77
C TYR A 258 25.72 2.04 -8.28
N GLU A 259 26.87 1.76 -8.87
CA GLU A 259 28.12 2.41 -8.52
C GLU A 259 28.16 3.82 -9.10
N LEU A 260 28.26 4.80 -8.24
CA LEU A 260 28.37 6.21 -8.61
C LEU A 260 29.79 6.55 -9.07
N PRO A 261 30.02 7.71 -9.75
CA PRO A 261 31.33 8.12 -10.22
C PRO A 261 32.41 8.25 -9.15
N ASP A 262 32.02 8.45 -7.90
CA ASP A 262 32.92 8.53 -6.74
C ASP A 262 33.30 7.14 -6.18
N GLY A 263 32.76 6.08 -6.74
CA GLY A 263 33.00 4.70 -6.31
C GLY A 263 32.07 4.21 -5.19
N SER A 264 31.18 5.08 -4.66
CA SER A 264 30.14 4.65 -3.72
C SER A 264 29.03 3.90 -4.45
N VAL A 265 28.28 3.06 -3.72
CA VAL A 265 27.12 2.35 -4.28
C VAL A 265 25.85 2.95 -3.67
N GLU A 266 25.00 3.51 -4.52
CA GLU A 266 23.67 3.93 -4.12
C GLU A 266 22.69 2.77 -4.30
N TRP A 267 22.00 2.41 -3.21
CA TRP A 267 20.99 1.37 -3.19
C TRP A 267 19.59 1.98 -3.32
N ILE A 268 18.80 1.42 -4.22
CA ILE A 268 17.40 1.80 -4.39
C ILE A 268 16.59 1.17 -3.25
N LYS A 269 15.50 1.84 -2.84
CA LYS A 269 14.52 1.29 -1.88
C LYS A 269 14.17 -0.16 -2.25
N PRO A 270 14.15 -1.10 -1.28
CA PRO A 270 13.87 -2.49 -1.57
C PRO A 270 12.46 -2.72 -2.14
N ASP A 271 12.31 -3.83 -2.87
CA ASP A 271 11.01 -4.45 -3.16
C ASP A 271 10.80 -5.62 -2.22
N ASN A 272 9.61 -5.71 -1.64
CA ASN A 272 9.24 -6.71 -0.65
C ASN A 272 8.33 -7.78 -1.27
N TYR A 273 8.67 -9.03 -1.01
CA TYR A 273 7.94 -10.20 -1.44
C TYR A 273 7.82 -11.18 -0.30
N VAL A 274 6.95 -12.16 -0.45
CA VAL A 274 6.87 -13.32 0.43
C VAL A 274 7.04 -14.60 -0.38
N LEU A 275 7.62 -15.62 0.23
CA LEU A 275 7.86 -16.89 -0.41
C LEU A 275 6.54 -17.63 -0.69
N ASN A 276 6.33 -18.07 -1.94
CA ASN A 276 5.14 -18.80 -2.35
C ASN A 276 5.14 -20.25 -1.88
N ALA A 277 6.31 -20.88 -1.93
CA ALA A 277 6.54 -22.28 -1.59
C ALA A 277 8.01 -22.48 -1.25
N LYS A 278 8.33 -23.59 -0.60
CA LYS A 278 9.72 -23.97 -0.31
C LYS A 278 10.59 -23.94 -1.56
N PRO A 279 11.85 -23.56 -1.44
CA PRO A 279 12.77 -23.50 -2.60
C PRO A 279 12.94 -24.86 -3.25
N SER A 280 13.25 -24.85 -4.53
CA SER A 280 13.67 -26.06 -5.26
C SER A 280 15.19 -26.08 -5.38
N ALA A 281 15.83 -27.21 -5.02
CA ALA A 281 17.28 -27.39 -5.10
C ALA A 281 17.65 -28.34 -6.24
N GLN A 282 18.60 -27.95 -7.07
CA GLN A 282 19.13 -28.79 -8.16
C GLN A 282 20.53 -28.30 -8.58
N ASN A 283 21.45 -29.21 -8.81
CA ASN A 283 22.77 -28.92 -9.39
C ASN A 283 23.55 -27.79 -8.66
N ASN A 284 23.69 -27.89 -7.36
CA ASN A 284 24.31 -26.87 -6.50
C ASN A 284 23.66 -25.48 -6.60
N GLN A 285 22.40 -25.42 -6.91
CA GLN A 285 21.61 -24.20 -6.98
C GLN A 285 20.28 -24.36 -6.22
N ALA A 286 19.83 -23.30 -5.59
CA ALA A 286 18.50 -23.23 -5.02
C ALA A 286 17.70 -22.08 -5.66
N THR A 287 16.46 -22.36 -6.05
CA THR A 287 15.56 -21.40 -6.69
C THR A 287 14.37 -21.10 -5.78
N PHE A 288 14.15 -19.83 -5.55
CA PHE A 288 13.09 -19.28 -4.72
C PHE A 288 12.07 -18.54 -5.58
N ASN A 289 10.81 -18.69 -5.24
CA ASN A 289 9.71 -18.00 -5.92
C ASN A 289 8.90 -17.20 -4.89
N GLY A 290 8.84 -15.91 -5.07
CA GLY A 290 8.10 -14.97 -4.23
C GLY A 290 6.93 -14.33 -4.94
N THR A 291 5.99 -13.84 -4.16
CA THR A 291 4.86 -13.01 -4.61
C THR A 291 4.76 -11.75 -3.78
N GLY A 292 4.23 -10.67 -4.38
CA GLY A 292 3.91 -9.44 -3.66
C GLY A 292 2.74 -9.62 -2.69
N LEU A 293 2.43 -8.56 -1.94
CA LEU A 293 1.44 -8.57 -0.87
C LEU A 293 0.06 -9.09 -1.32
N ILE A 294 -0.47 -8.58 -2.45
CA ILE A 294 -1.79 -9.02 -2.94
C ILE A 294 -1.80 -10.52 -3.23
N GLY A 295 -0.74 -11.04 -3.88
CA GLY A 295 -0.61 -12.46 -4.19
C GLY A 295 -0.46 -13.37 -2.97
N SER A 296 -0.11 -12.82 -1.81
CA SER A 296 -0.02 -13.55 -0.54
C SER A 296 -1.39 -13.73 0.15
N LEU A 297 -2.41 -12.95 -0.22
CA LEU A 297 -3.75 -12.97 0.37
C LEU A 297 -4.56 -14.19 -0.11
N THR A 298 -4.05 -15.39 0.16
CA THR A 298 -4.60 -16.67 -0.28
C THR A 298 -5.63 -17.28 0.67
N GLY A 299 -5.87 -16.66 1.82
CA GLY A 299 -6.92 -17.07 2.77
C GLY A 299 -8.31 -16.94 2.16
N THR A 300 -9.27 -17.70 2.65
CA THR A 300 -10.65 -17.72 2.14
C THR A 300 -11.52 -16.70 2.86
N PHE A 301 -12.13 -15.81 2.09
CA PHE A 301 -13.16 -14.88 2.58
C PHE A 301 -14.56 -15.50 2.38
N TYR A 302 -15.33 -15.63 3.44
CA TYR A 302 -16.71 -16.17 3.43
C TYR A 302 -17.70 -15.28 4.21
N LYS A 303 -17.22 -14.23 4.85
CA LYS A 303 -18.00 -13.42 5.81
C LYS A 303 -18.90 -12.35 5.16
N SER A 304 -19.10 -12.40 3.86
CA SER A 304 -19.96 -11.45 3.15
C SER A 304 -21.43 -11.58 3.58
N LYS A 305 -22.14 -10.45 3.71
CA LYS A 305 -23.55 -10.39 4.09
C LYS A 305 -24.39 -9.84 2.94
N LEU A 306 -25.65 -10.30 2.85
CA LEU A 306 -26.63 -9.73 1.94
C LEU A 306 -27.11 -8.33 2.44
N GLY A 307 -27.38 -7.45 1.48
CA GLY A 307 -27.89 -6.11 1.76
C GLY A 307 -27.19 -5.05 0.92
N SER A 308 -27.73 -3.86 0.87
CA SER A 308 -27.08 -2.75 0.20
C SER A 308 -25.81 -2.35 0.95
N LYS A 309 -24.66 -2.42 0.27
CA LYS A 309 -23.36 -2.10 0.83
C LYS A 309 -22.51 -1.35 -0.19
N SER A 310 -21.71 -0.40 0.26
CA SER A 310 -20.74 0.28 -0.59
C SER A 310 -19.59 -0.67 -0.96
N LEU A 311 -19.02 -0.51 -2.14
CA LEU A 311 -17.83 -1.27 -2.54
C LEU A 311 -16.63 -0.92 -1.64
N TYR A 312 -16.59 0.29 -1.11
CA TYR A 312 -15.58 0.73 -0.13
C TYR A 312 -15.59 -0.13 1.14
N ASP A 313 -16.78 -0.29 1.76
CA ASP A 313 -16.92 -1.10 2.97
C ASP A 313 -16.60 -2.57 2.72
N MET A 314 -16.95 -3.08 1.51
CA MET A 314 -16.62 -4.45 1.12
C MET A 314 -15.12 -4.68 1.02
N VAL A 315 -14.36 -3.72 0.46
CA VAL A 315 -12.88 -3.79 0.43
C VAL A 315 -12.32 -3.84 1.84
N GLN A 316 -12.75 -2.94 2.71
CA GLN A 316 -12.26 -2.90 4.10
C GLN A 316 -12.53 -4.22 4.84
N GLU A 317 -13.72 -4.79 4.67
CA GLU A 317 -14.04 -6.09 5.30
C GLU A 317 -13.12 -7.21 4.83
N VAL A 318 -12.81 -7.27 3.53
CA VAL A 318 -11.92 -8.29 2.98
C VAL A 318 -10.49 -8.10 3.47
N LEU A 319 -9.98 -6.86 3.51
CA LEU A 319 -8.63 -6.57 3.97
C LEU A 319 -8.45 -6.84 5.47
N LEU A 320 -9.42 -6.42 6.28
CA LEU A 320 -9.41 -6.70 7.73
C LEU A 320 -9.50 -8.20 8.03
N ASP A 321 -10.34 -8.94 7.29
CA ASP A 321 -10.44 -10.40 7.44
C ASP A 321 -9.16 -11.12 7.00
N ALA A 322 -8.42 -10.54 6.06
CA ALA A 322 -7.11 -11.03 5.64
C ALA A 322 -5.99 -10.80 6.68
N GLY A 323 -6.31 -10.16 7.81
CA GLY A 323 -5.37 -9.86 8.88
C GLY A 323 -4.57 -8.57 8.68
N LEU A 324 -4.87 -7.80 7.64
CA LEU A 324 -4.28 -6.47 7.47
C LEU A 324 -4.96 -5.50 8.43
N THR A 325 -4.20 -4.98 9.37
CA THR A 325 -4.67 -4.01 10.38
C THR A 325 -3.93 -2.70 10.20
N LEU A 326 -4.42 -1.64 10.86
CA LEU A 326 -3.66 -0.40 10.99
C LEU A 326 -2.28 -0.70 11.56
N THR A 327 -1.25 -0.04 11.04
CA THR A 327 0.06 -0.04 11.67
C THR A 327 -0.03 0.59 13.05
N GLU A 328 0.94 0.39 13.91
CA GLU A 328 0.96 1.01 15.24
C GLU A 328 1.00 2.54 15.16
N GLN A 329 1.56 3.11 14.09
CA GLN A 329 1.53 4.54 13.80
C GLN A 329 0.15 5.02 13.32
N GLY A 330 -0.83 4.11 13.19
CA GLY A 330 -2.18 4.42 12.74
C GLY A 330 -2.30 4.57 11.21
N GLU A 331 -1.29 4.15 10.45
CA GLU A 331 -1.33 4.16 9.00
C GLU A 331 -2.01 2.89 8.47
N ASN A 332 -2.85 3.06 7.45
CA ASN A 332 -3.47 1.92 6.78
C ASN A 332 -2.47 1.28 5.80
N PRO A 333 -2.33 -0.06 5.79
CA PRO A 333 -1.58 -0.75 4.75
C PRO A 333 -2.33 -0.80 3.39
N TRP A 334 -3.37 0.01 3.24
CA TRP A 334 -4.15 0.16 2.00
C TRP A 334 -4.70 1.57 1.83
N GLU A 335 -4.96 1.92 0.61
CA GLU A 335 -5.60 3.17 0.20
C GLU A 335 -6.71 2.87 -0.81
N ILE A 336 -7.95 3.17 -0.42
CA ILE A 336 -9.15 2.95 -1.21
C ILE A 336 -9.68 4.30 -1.67
N ASP A 337 -9.94 4.45 -2.96
CA ASP A 337 -10.52 5.69 -3.51
C ASP A 337 -11.93 5.95 -2.97
N ASP A 338 -12.19 7.20 -2.59
CA ASP A 338 -13.46 7.61 -2.01
C ASP A 338 -14.66 7.43 -2.96
N ALA A 339 -14.43 7.35 -4.26
CA ALA A 339 -15.49 7.07 -5.24
C ALA A 339 -16.21 5.75 -4.99
N LEU A 340 -15.55 4.78 -4.35
CA LEU A 340 -16.18 3.51 -3.99
C LEU A 340 -17.25 3.64 -2.90
N LYS A 341 -17.26 4.74 -2.13
CA LYS A 341 -18.28 5.02 -1.09
C LYS A 341 -19.65 5.26 -1.69
N ASP A 342 -19.71 5.75 -2.93
CA ASP A 342 -20.95 6.05 -3.64
C ASP A 342 -21.38 4.90 -4.58
N MET A 343 -20.58 3.84 -4.67
CA MET A 343 -20.90 2.65 -5.47
C MET A 343 -21.50 1.56 -4.61
N PHE A 344 -22.80 1.31 -4.73
CA PHE A 344 -23.54 0.36 -3.91
C PHE A 344 -23.92 -0.88 -4.72
N THR A 345 -23.76 -2.05 -4.09
CA THR A 345 -24.28 -3.33 -4.59
C THR A 345 -25.21 -3.95 -3.57
N THR A 346 -26.15 -4.79 -4.05
CA THR A 346 -26.98 -5.64 -3.20
C THR A 346 -26.50 -7.09 -3.16
N ALA A 347 -25.46 -7.39 -3.93
CA ALA A 347 -24.86 -8.72 -3.98
C ALA A 347 -23.91 -8.96 -2.81
N ALA A 348 -23.77 -10.21 -2.42
CA ALA A 348 -22.71 -10.66 -1.53
C ALA A 348 -21.54 -11.22 -2.35
N LEU A 349 -20.33 -11.09 -1.82
CA LEU A 349 -19.14 -11.72 -2.39
C LEU A 349 -19.29 -13.27 -2.36
N PRO A 350 -18.71 -13.97 -3.34
CA PRO A 350 -18.59 -15.41 -3.29
C PRO A 350 -17.65 -15.83 -2.15
N ILE A 351 -17.71 -17.10 -1.77
CA ILE A 351 -16.66 -17.73 -0.96
C ILE A 351 -15.47 -17.93 -1.90
N ASP A 352 -14.42 -17.18 -1.71
CA ASP A 352 -13.21 -17.22 -2.54
C ASP A 352 -12.02 -16.64 -1.75
N THR A 353 -10.83 -16.65 -2.34
CA THR A 353 -9.66 -16.04 -1.69
C THR A 353 -9.83 -14.53 -1.53
N HIS A 354 -9.18 -13.96 -0.51
CA HIS A 354 -9.21 -12.51 -0.29
C HIS A 354 -8.77 -11.75 -1.56
N MET A 355 -7.70 -12.19 -2.22
CA MET A 355 -7.21 -11.55 -3.45
C MET A 355 -8.24 -11.58 -4.58
N ASN A 356 -8.97 -12.69 -4.78
CA ASN A 356 -10.02 -12.80 -5.80
C ASN A 356 -11.22 -11.91 -5.46
N CYS A 357 -11.59 -11.84 -4.18
CA CYS A 357 -12.64 -10.92 -3.72
C CYS A 357 -12.27 -9.46 -3.97
N LEU A 358 -11.03 -9.05 -3.69
CA LEU A 358 -10.54 -7.69 -3.98
C LEU A 358 -10.55 -7.39 -5.47
N GLN A 359 -10.10 -8.32 -6.30
CA GLN A 359 -10.12 -8.18 -7.75
C GLN A 359 -11.54 -8.02 -8.29
N LEU A 360 -12.49 -8.81 -7.78
CA LEU A 360 -13.90 -8.73 -8.16
C LEU A 360 -14.50 -7.36 -7.81
N ILE A 361 -14.19 -6.83 -6.62
CA ILE A 361 -14.63 -5.49 -6.19
C ILE A 361 -13.98 -4.41 -7.07
N ALA A 362 -12.67 -4.49 -7.31
CA ALA A 362 -11.95 -3.52 -8.12
C ALA A 362 -12.51 -3.45 -9.56
N HIS A 363 -12.81 -4.61 -10.18
CA HIS A 363 -13.44 -4.68 -11.48
C HIS A 363 -14.85 -4.02 -11.48
N ALA A 364 -15.69 -4.34 -10.48
CA ALA A 364 -17.02 -3.72 -10.36
C ALA A 364 -16.96 -2.21 -10.14
N ALA A 365 -15.91 -1.73 -9.47
CA ALA A 365 -15.67 -0.31 -9.20
C ALA A 365 -14.97 0.43 -10.35
N CYS A 366 -14.66 -0.23 -11.47
CA CYS A 366 -13.85 0.35 -12.54
C CYS A 366 -12.48 0.84 -12.06
N CYS A 367 -11.91 0.16 -11.07
CA CYS A 367 -10.64 0.49 -10.44
C CYS A 367 -9.56 -0.51 -10.82
N ARG A 368 -8.31 -0.10 -10.74
CA ARG A 368 -7.17 -0.99 -10.73
C ARG A 368 -6.80 -1.36 -9.31
N LEU A 369 -6.40 -2.61 -9.14
CA LEU A 369 -5.85 -3.15 -7.89
C LEU A 369 -4.34 -3.33 -8.07
N TYR A 370 -3.53 -2.76 -7.19
CA TYR A 370 -2.07 -2.88 -7.24
C TYR A 370 -1.43 -2.55 -5.89
N THR A 371 -0.17 -2.90 -5.73
CA THR A 371 0.68 -2.51 -4.60
C THR A 371 1.69 -1.46 -5.06
N ASP A 372 1.98 -0.47 -4.25
CA ASP A 372 3.00 0.54 -4.55
C ASP A 372 4.40 0.16 -4.00
N ASP A 373 5.37 1.07 -4.19
CA ASP A 373 6.76 0.90 -3.71
C ASP A 373 6.88 0.88 -2.17
N ASP A 374 5.83 1.27 -1.44
CA ASP A 374 5.73 1.24 0.02
C ASP A 374 4.96 0.02 0.54
N ASN A 375 4.62 -0.91 -0.36
CA ASN A 375 3.83 -2.10 -0.08
C ASN A 375 2.40 -1.81 0.39
N ILE A 376 1.86 -0.65 0.00
CA ILE A 376 0.48 -0.25 0.27
C ILE A 376 -0.42 -0.75 -0.86
N ILE A 377 -1.53 -1.40 -0.51
CA ILE A 377 -2.53 -1.86 -1.47
C ILE A 377 -3.39 -0.68 -1.91
N HIS A 378 -3.46 -0.44 -3.22
CA HIS A 378 -4.29 0.60 -3.81
C HIS A 378 -5.46 0.03 -4.60
N ILE A 379 -6.64 0.61 -4.40
CA ILE A 379 -7.82 0.40 -5.26
C ILE A 379 -8.29 1.76 -5.73
N ARG A 380 -7.95 2.11 -6.97
CA ARG A 380 -8.19 3.43 -7.55
C ARG A 380 -8.67 3.35 -8.99
N PRO A 381 -9.49 4.32 -9.46
CA PRO A 381 -9.91 4.39 -10.85
C PRO A 381 -8.72 4.42 -11.82
N PHE A 382 -8.87 3.76 -12.96
CA PHE A 382 -7.87 3.80 -14.02
C PHE A 382 -7.88 5.16 -14.73
N GLY A 383 -6.72 5.73 -14.94
CA GLY A 383 -6.54 6.94 -15.75
C GLY A 383 -6.62 8.27 -15.01
N VAL A 384 -6.86 8.27 -13.70
CA VAL A 384 -6.82 9.48 -12.87
C VAL A 384 -6.01 9.20 -11.61
N THR A 385 -4.71 9.14 -11.72
CA THR A 385 -3.88 9.23 -10.53
C THR A 385 -3.83 10.69 -10.11
N VAL A 386 -4.63 11.04 -9.11
CA VAL A 386 -4.40 12.30 -8.38
C VAL A 386 -3.17 12.05 -7.54
N ILE A 387 -2.07 12.61 -7.95
CA ILE A 387 -0.83 12.47 -7.23
C ILE A 387 -0.53 13.78 -6.51
N GLY A 388 -0.21 13.61 -5.27
CA GLY A 388 0.51 14.55 -4.45
C GLY A 388 -0.31 15.73 -3.96
N ILE A 389 -0.44 15.80 -2.65
CA ILE A 389 -0.61 17.08 -1.96
C ILE A 389 0.75 17.75 -2.07
N TYR A 390 0.91 18.62 -3.05
CA TYR A 390 2.10 19.46 -3.11
C TYR A 390 1.91 20.66 -2.20
N ASN A 391 2.59 20.67 -1.08
CA ASN A 391 2.55 21.76 -0.13
C ASN A 391 3.05 23.05 -0.80
N GLY A 392 2.54 24.18 -0.34
CA GLY A 392 2.89 25.48 -0.86
C GLY A 392 1.83 26.54 -0.62
N VAL A 393 2.07 27.74 -1.09
CA VAL A 393 1.21 28.90 -0.83
C VAL A 393 0.51 29.33 -2.12
N TRP A 394 -0.79 29.50 -2.05
CA TRP A 394 -1.61 30.08 -3.12
C TRP A 394 -1.71 31.59 -2.97
N ALA A 395 -1.64 32.28 -4.10
CA ALA A 395 -1.89 33.71 -4.24
C ALA A 395 -2.67 33.99 -5.54
N ASP A 396 -3.36 35.11 -5.60
CA ASP A 396 -4.13 35.54 -6.79
C ASP A 396 -4.17 37.07 -6.93
N ASN A 397 -4.69 37.54 -8.08
CA ASN A 397 -4.83 38.94 -8.35
C ASN A 397 -6.22 39.55 -8.00
N GLY A 398 -7.03 38.82 -7.29
CA GLY A 398 -8.35 39.23 -6.79
C GLY A 398 -9.39 38.12 -6.83
N HIS A 399 -9.96 37.80 -5.69
CA HIS A 399 -11.00 36.78 -5.52
C HIS A 399 -12.20 37.31 -4.72
N VAL A 400 -13.34 36.77 -5.00
CA VAL A 400 -14.54 36.87 -4.15
C VAL A 400 -14.53 35.76 -3.12
N TRP A 401 -14.07 34.58 -3.54
CA TRP A 401 -13.88 33.42 -2.69
C TRP A 401 -12.60 32.69 -3.07
N PHE A 402 -11.81 32.28 -2.08
CA PHE A 402 -10.70 31.38 -2.28
C PHE A 402 -10.51 30.50 -1.05
N SER A 403 -10.56 29.21 -1.24
CA SER A 403 -10.16 28.20 -0.26
C SER A 403 -9.25 27.19 -0.96
N GLU A 404 -8.39 26.53 -0.19
CA GLU A 404 -7.44 25.58 -0.74
C GLU A 404 -8.11 24.40 -1.42
N TRP A 405 -7.50 23.89 -2.47
CA TRP A 405 -8.01 22.81 -3.30
C TRP A 405 -7.58 21.43 -2.84
N ASP A 406 -7.06 21.26 -1.64
CA ASP A 406 -6.46 20.01 -1.26
C ASP A 406 -7.48 18.87 -1.17
N THR A 407 -7.13 17.77 -1.75
CA THR A 407 -7.60 16.39 -1.60
C THR A 407 -9.08 16.05 -1.75
N VAL A 408 -10.02 16.89 -1.41
CA VAL A 408 -11.46 16.55 -1.48
C VAL A 408 -12.19 17.49 -2.42
N ASP A 409 -12.70 16.93 -3.52
CA ASP A 409 -13.60 17.61 -4.41
C ASP A 409 -15.00 17.64 -3.80
N LYS A 410 -15.25 18.65 -3.02
CA LYS A 410 -16.60 18.93 -2.52
C LYS A 410 -17.17 20.01 -3.41
N GLY A 411 -17.93 19.65 -4.39
CA GLY A 411 -18.66 20.61 -5.22
C GLY A 411 -19.42 21.63 -4.35
N ASN A 412 -19.64 22.82 -4.84
CA ASN A 412 -20.47 23.82 -4.17
C ASN A 412 -21.86 23.24 -3.96
N THR A 413 -22.36 23.22 -2.72
CA THR A 413 -23.72 22.81 -2.40
C THR A 413 -24.58 24.02 -2.14
N ALA A 414 -25.84 23.96 -2.55
CA ALA A 414 -26.79 25.05 -2.35
C ALA A 414 -27.06 25.41 -0.88
N GLU A 415 -26.81 24.47 0.02
CA GLU A 415 -27.00 24.64 1.45
C GLU A 415 -25.95 25.54 2.12
N ASN A 416 -24.76 25.62 1.53
CA ASN A 416 -23.63 26.34 2.09
C ASN A 416 -23.12 27.45 1.15
N THR A 417 -24.02 28.10 0.48
CA THR A 417 -23.69 29.13 -0.50
C THR A 417 -24.53 30.38 -0.33
N TYR A 418 -23.99 31.52 -0.75
CA TYR A 418 -24.74 32.78 -0.83
C TYR A 418 -24.74 33.32 -2.27
N ALA A 419 -25.69 34.20 -2.53
CA ALA A 419 -25.91 34.75 -3.85
C ALA A 419 -24.83 35.76 -4.27
N THR A 420 -24.29 35.65 -5.51
CA THR A 420 -23.56 36.71 -6.18
C THR A 420 -24.43 37.32 -7.28
N PHE A 421 -24.29 38.63 -7.51
CA PHE A 421 -25.01 39.29 -8.58
C PHE A 421 -24.20 39.24 -9.86
N GLU A 422 -24.44 38.20 -10.64
CA GLU A 422 -23.94 38.12 -12.02
C GLU A 422 -25.06 38.48 -12.99
N LEU A 423 -24.78 39.33 -13.97
CA LEU A 423 -25.81 39.79 -14.88
C LEU A 423 -26.41 38.63 -15.67
N ASN A 424 -27.74 38.67 -15.87
CA ASN A 424 -28.56 37.67 -16.56
C ASN A 424 -28.68 36.29 -15.88
N ARG A 425 -28.12 36.08 -14.72
CA ARG A 425 -28.35 34.86 -13.96
C ARG A 425 -29.79 34.73 -13.47
N TRP A 426 -30.44 35.87 -13.12
CA TRP A 426 -31.80 35.91 -12.65
C TRP A 426 -32.86 35.74 -13.71
N THR A 427 -32.53 35.96 -14.96
CA THR A 427 -33.49 36.01 -16.08
C THR A 427 -33.62 34.72 -16.85
N LEU A 428 -32.80 33.71 -16.58
CA LEU A 428 -32.72 32.48 -17.37
C LEU A 428 -33.34 31.24 -16.72
N GLY A 429 -34.37 31.40 -15.92
CA GLY A 429 -35.21 30.28 -15.61
C GLY A 429 -34.80 29.45 -14.37
N GLY A 430 -34.47 30.11 -13.29
CA GLY A 430 -34.19 29.45 -12.04
C GLY A 430 -32.75 29.01 -11.81
N ASP A 431 -31.88 29.16 -12.82
CA ASP A 431 -30.46 28.87 -12.73
C ASP A 431 -29.63 30.05 -12.22
N SER A 432 -30.29 30.95 -11.51
CA SER A 432 -29.62 32.15 -10.98
C SER A 432 -28.79 31.91 -9.72
N GLN A 433 -28.38 30.75 -9.52
CA GLN A 433 -27.67 30.39 -8.33
C GLN A 433 -26.19 30.63 -8.41
N ILE A 434 -25.79 31.58 -7.84
CA ILE A 434 -24.68 31.95 -7.46
C ILE A 434 -24.00 31.53 -6.33
N ILE A 435 -22.99 30.97 -6.45
CA ILE A 435 -22.62 30.14 -5.52
C ILE A 435 -21.29 30.42 -4.96
N LEU A 436 -21.29 31.14 -3.92
CA LEU A 436 -20.17 31.29 -3.01
C LEU A 436 -20.43 30.47 -1.77
N PRO A 437 -19.51 29.62 -1.31
CA PRO A 437 -19.62 28.96 -0.02
C PRO A 437 -19.74 29.99 1.09
N ASP A 438 -20.72 29.86 1.95
CA ASP A 438 -20.95 30.76 3.09
C ASP A 438 -20.39 30.22 4.41
N SER A 439 -19.87 29.00 4.41
CA SER A 439 -19.25 28.39 5.57
C SER A 439 -17.88 27.82 5.26
N ASN A 440 -16.98 27.84 6.23
CA ASN A 440 -15.66 27.23 6.16
C ASN A 440 -15.71 25.69 6.20
N ALA A 441 -16.90 25.10 6.26
CA ALA A 441 -17.07 23.68 6.39
C ALA A 441 -16.77 22.92 5.09
N GLY A 442 -15.56 23.06 4.60
CA GLY A 442 -14.96 22.15 3.65
C GLY A 442 -15.31 22.36 2.18
N GLN A 443 -15.90 23.48 1.81
CA GLN A 443 -16.04 23.83 0.40
C GLN A 443 -14.76 24.53 -0.10
N ARG A 444 -14.25 24.07 -1.21
CA ARG A 444 -12.95 24.52 -1.71
C ARG A 444 -13.07 25.00 -3.14
N GLY A 445 -12.27 25.99 -3.52
CA GLY A 445 -12.27 26.51 -4.83
C GLY A 445 -11.91 27.99 -4.90
N TYR A 446 -11.89 28.51 -6.11
CA TYR A 446 -11.57 29.87 -6.43
C TYR A 446 -12.72 30.50 -7.23
N ILE A 447 -13.11 31.70 -6.87
CA ILE A 447 -14.06 32.52 -7.63
C ILE A 447 -13.43 33.90 -7.80
N SER A 448 -13.18 34.30 -9.03
CA SER A 448 -12.52 35.58 -9.35
C SER A 448 -13.32 36.79 -8.93
N GLU A 449 -12.65 37.86 -8.50
CA GLU A 449 -13.26 39.18 -8.37
C GLU A 449 -13.62 39.75 -9.74
N ALA A 450 -12.73 39.53 -10.72
CA ALA A 450 -12.95 39.99 -12.11
C ALA A 450 -14.12 39.22 -12.76
N MET A 451 -14.93 39.93 -13.51
CA MET A 451 -16.05 39.43 -14.32
C MET A 451 -15.86 39.82 -15.77
N THR A 452 -16.26 38.94 -16.68
CA THR A 452 -16.20 39.23 -18.13
C THR A 452 -17.17 40.34 -18.56
N GLY A 453 -16.82 41.04 -19.61
CA GLY A 453 -17.70 41.98 -20.31
C GLY A 453 -18.78 41.31 -21.17
N ALA A 454 -19.51 42.09 -21.93
CA ALA A 454 -20.57 41.59 -22.82
C ALA A 454 -20.02 40.69 -23.97
N ASP A 455 -18.75 40.80 -24.28
CA ASP A 455 -18.05 40.00 -25.29
C ASP A 455 -17.43 38.71 -24.71
N GLY A 456 -17.59 38.47 -23.40
CA GLY A 456 -16.98 37.33 -22.72
C GLY A 456 -15.48 37.48 -22.43
N SER A 457 -14.90 38.67 -22.65
CA SER A 457 -13.50 38.93 -22.33
C SER A 457 -13.33 39.53 -20.93
N PHE A 458 -12.19 39.27 -20.29
CA PHE A 458 -11.78 39.92 -19.06
C PHE A 458 -10.98 41.16 -19.36
N ALA A 459 -11.33 42.32 -18.80
CA ALA A 459 -10.51 43.52 -18.85
C ALA A 459 -9.16 43.33 -18.13
N ASN A 460 -9.19 42.63 -17.01
CA ASN A 460 -8.03 42.12 -16.27
C ASN A 460 -8.24 40.62 -16.04
N PRO A 461 -7.53 39.76 -16.76
CA PRO A 461 -7.69 38.31 -16.61
C PRO A 461 -7.41 37.85 -15.18
N PRO A 462 -8.24 36.97 -14.64
CA PRO A 462 -7.95 36.34 -13.36
C PRO A 462 -6.69 35.50 -13.44
N VAL A 463 -5.83 35.66 -12.46
CA VAL A 463 -4.57 34.91 -12.33
C VAL A 463 -4.47 34.38 -10.90
N PHE A 464 -4.15 33.11 -10.77
CA PHE A 464 -3.73 32.55 -9.50
C PHE A 464 -2.39 31.81 -9.64
N THR A 465 -1.60 31.85 -8.58
CA THR A 465 -0.27 31.27 -8.53
C THR A 465 -0.17 30.31 -7.37
N LYS A 466 0.59 29.25 -7.52
CA LYS A 466 1.06 28.42 -6.41
C LYS A 466 2.57 28.42 -6.39
N THR A 467 3.13 28.73 -5.23
CA THR A 467 4.55 28.56 -4.94
C THR A 467 4.70 27.34 -4.06
N PHE A 468 5.49 26.38 -4.52
CA PHE A 468 5.71 25.12 -3.80
C PHE A 468 6.84 25.25 -2.78
N ASP A 469 6.72 24.52 -1.66
CA ASP A 469 7.75 24.48 -0.61
C ASP A 469 9.02 23.76 -1.06
N VAL A 470 8.87 22.81 -1.98
CA VAL A 470 9.97 22.06 -2.63
C VAL A 470 9.72 21.97 -4.13
N PRO A 471 10.77 21.86 -4.97
CA PRO A 471 10.58 21.68 -6.41
C PRO A 471 9.85 20.37 -6.75
N HIS A 472 8.97 20.41 -7.77
CA HIS A 472 8.21 19.27 -8.27
C HIS A 472 8.27 19.16 -9.78
N ASP A 473 8.26 17.95 -10.31
CA ASP A 473 8.02 17.70 -11.72
C ASP A 473 6.50 17.75 -11.96
N LEU A 474 6.05 18.64 -12.84
CA LEU A 474 4.64 18.90 -13.11
C LEU A 474 4.27 18.62 -14.58
N PRO A 475 4.37 17.39 -15.04
CA PRO A 475 4.14 17.08 -16.45
C PRO A 475 2.70 17.29 -16.89
N VAL A 476 1.74 17.19 -15.99
CA VAL A 476 0.31 17.43 -16.26
C VAL A 476 -0.34 18.16 -15.09
N LEU A 477 -0.96 19.29 -15.39
CA LEU A 477 -1.84 20.01 -14.48
C LEU A 477 -3.28 19.80 -14.94
N ALA A 478 -4.15 19.33 -14.04
CA ALA A 478 -5.58 19.24 -14.29
C ALA A 478 -6.30 20.34 -13.52
N ILE A 479 -7.18 21.05 -14.21
CA ILE A 479 -7.99 22.14 -13.63
C ILE A 479 -9.46 21.81 -13.85
N ARG A 480 -10.23 21.73 -12.77
CA ARG A 480 -11.67 21.52 -12.82
C ARG A 480 -12.40 22.82 -12.52
N PHE A 481 -13.37 23.12 -13.35
CA PHE A 481 -14.17 24.35 -13.27
C PHE A 481 -15.50 24.11 -12.59
N ASP A 482 -16.44 25.04 -12.77
CA ASP A 482 -17.77 25.00 -12.15
C ASP A 482 -18.54 23.74 -12.55
N THR A 483 -18.63 22.78 -11.61
CA THR A 483 -19.36 21.53 -11.83
C THR A 483 -20.87 21.65 -11.53
N VAL A 484 -21.30 22.72 -10.89
CA VAL A 484 -22.72 22.95 -10.55
C VAL A 484 -23.49 23.44 -11.75
N LEU A 485 -22.95 24.43 -12.43
CA LEU A 485 -23.58 25.08 -13.62
C LEU A 485 -22.99 24.59 -14.92
N ASN A 486 -21.94 23.77 -14.88
CA ASN A 486 -21.16 23.31 -16.03
C ASN A 486 -20.65 24.50 -16.89
N GLU A 487 -20.23 25.58 -16.24
CA GLU A 487 -19.64 26.74 -16.89
C GLU A 487 -18.12 26.72 -16.73
N PHE A 488 -17.44 27.05 -17.80
CA PHE A 488 -15.97 27.07 -17.82
C PHE A 488 -15.45 28.20 -18.73
N PRO A 489 -14.22 28.71 -18.49
CA PRO A 489 -13.59 29.72 -19.33
C PRO A 489 -13.29 29.19 -20.73
N GLY A 490 -13.06 30.11 -21.68
CA GLY A 490 -12.73 29.72 -23.07
C GLY A 490 -11.36 29.10 -23.25
N ALA A 491 -10.40 29.54 -22.46
CA ALA A 491 -9.04 28.98 -22.43
C ALA A 491 -8.35 29.26 -21.10
N VAL A 492 -7.30 28.50 -20.83
CA VAL A 492 -6.39 28.72 -19.72
C VAL A 492 -4.96 28.73 -20.22
N GLN A 493 -4.14 29.63 -19.69
CA GLN A 493 -2.69 29.64 -19.89
C GLN A 493 -2.00 29.29 -18.57
N VAL A 494 -1.08 28.34 -18.62
CA VAL A 494 -0.27 27.93 -17.48
C VAL A 494 1.19 28.21 -17.77
N LYS A 495 1.85 28.90 -16.84
CA LYS A 495 3.29 29.13 -16.88
C LYS A 495 3.93 28.38 -15.73
N TYR A 496 5.04 27.73 -16.01
CA TYR A 496 5.83 26.95 -15.08
C TYR A 496 7.16 27.63 -14.83
N TYR A 497 7.58 27.71 -13.58
CA TYR A 497 8.81 28.40 -13.19
C TYR A 497 9.66 27.53 -12.27
N HIS A 498 10.98 27.63 -12.44
CA HIS A 498 11.96 27.24 -11.43
C HIS A 498 12.53 28.54 -10.85
N ASP A 499 12.22 28.83 -9.61
CA ASP A 499 12.43 30.13 -8.96
C ASP A 499 11.82 31.26 -9.82
N ASP A 500 12.64 32.20 -10.34
CA ASP A 500 12.19 33.26 -11.23
C ASP A 500 12.38 32.94 -12.70
N THR A 501 12.88 31.74 -13.04
CA THR A 501 13.14 31.35 -14.44
C THR A 501 11.90 30.66 -15.00
N LEU A 502 11.37 31.22 -16.09
CA LEU A 502 10.26 30.60 -16.83
C LEU A 502 10.76 29.33 -17.54
N LEU A 503 10.18 28.18 -17.19
CA LEU A 503 10.49 26.88 -17.78
C LEU A 503 9.67 26.66 -19.07
N ASP A 504 8.35 26.94 -18.98
CA ASP A 504 7.42 26.67 -20.07
C ASP A 504 6.14 27.51 -19.94
N THR A 505 5.44 27.67 -21.08
CA THR A 505 4.13 28.30 -21.16
C THR A 505 3.23 27.48 -22.07
N GLN A 506 2.14 26.97 -21.50
CA GLN A 506 1.15 26.18 -22.22
C GLN A 506 -0.20 26.87 -22.20
N THR A 507 -0.93 26.81 -23.31
CA THR A 507 -2.28 27.36 -23.43
C THR A 507 -3.21 26.23 -23.90
N ALA A 508 -4.28 26.01 -23.18
CA ALA A 508 -5.28 25.00 -23.52
C ALA A 508 -6.65 25.65 -23.70
N ALA A 509 -7.30 25.36 -24.83
CA ALA A 509 -8.71 25.65 -25.01
C ALA A 509 -9.55 24.70 -24.12
N ILE A 510 -10.65 25.21 -23.62
CA ILE A 510 -11.50 24.48 -22.67
C ILE A 510 -12.83 24.18 -23.37
N ASP A 511 -13.14 22.89 -23.48
CA ASP A 511 -14.37 22.36 -24.08
C ASP A 511 -15.23 21.55 -23.10
N SER A 512 -14.76 21.44 -21.85
CA SER A 512 -15.41 20.70 -20.79
C SER A 512 -15.11 21.30 -19.42
N VAL A 513 -15.77 20.82 -18.38
CA VAL A 513 -15.56 21.29 -16.99
C VAL A 513 -14.18 20.93 -16.42
N GLU A 514 -13.42 20.12 -17.11
CA GLU A 514 -12.06 19.74 -16.71
C GLU A 514 -11.09 19.83 -17.89
N VAL A 515 -9.96 20.47 -17.70
CA VAL A 515 -8.90 20.59 -18.69
C VAL A 515 -7.58 20.05 -18.18
N TYR A 516 -6.84 19.41 -19.06
CA TYR A 516 -5.48 18.93 -18.80
C TYR A 516 -4.47 19.77 -19.56
N VAL A 517 -3.50 20.32 -18.84
CA VAL A 517 -2.41 21.12 -19.42
C VAL A 517 -1.12 20.35 -19.22
N SER A 518 -0.52 19.90 -20.32
CA SER A 518 0.70 19.07 -20.29
C SER A 518 1.92 19.91 -20.62
N SER A 519 3.03 19.67 -19.91
CA SER A 519 4.33 20.26 -20.18
C SER A 519 5.45 19.23 -19.98
N ASN A 520 6.30 19.07 -20.97
CA ASN A 520 7.50 18.23 -20.87
C ASN A 520 8.71 18.98 -20.28
N LEU A 521 8.57 20.28 -20.06
CA LEU A 521 9.63 21.15 -19.57
C LEU A 521 9.42 21.60 -18.12
N ALA A 522 8.28 21.26 -17.50
CA ALA A 522 7.96 21.60 -16.12
C ALA A 522 8.65 20.63 -15.13
N ILE A 523 9.99 20.60 -15.16
CA ILE A 523 10.86 19.78 -14.32
C ILE A 523 11.42 20.66 -13.20
N GLU A 524 11.43 20.14 -11.97
CA GLU A 524 11.86 20.90 -10.77
C GLU A 524 11.14 22.26 -10.63
N CYS A 525 9.86 22.27 -10.91
CA CYS A 525 9.03 23.48 -10.88
C CYS A 525 8.82 23.93 -9.43
N THR A 526 9.13 25.18 -9.13
CA THR A 526 8.92 25.81 -7.82
C THR A 526 7.68 26.69 -7.78
N LYS A 527 7.14 27.08 -8.96
CA LYS A 527 5.96 27.95 -9.04
C LYS A 527 5.17 27.69 -10.34
N ILE A 528 3.86 27.72 -10.23
CA ILE A 528 2.95 27.78 -11.37
C ILE A 528 2.13 29.07 -11.32
N GLU A 529 1.80 29.60 -12.51
CA GLU A 529 0.90 30.74 -12.70
C GLU A 529 -0.19 30.33 -13.70
N VAL A 530 -1.45 30.43 -13.30
CA VAL A 530 -2.61 30.05 -14.11
C VAL A 530 -3.43 31.30 -14.42
N THR A 531 -3.57 31.60 -15.68
CA THR A 531 -4.34 32.75 -16.20
C THR A 531 -5.58 32.25 -16.93
N MET A 532 -6.76 32.80 -16.59
CA MET A 532 -8.01 32.51 -17.27
C MET A 532 -8.21 33.45 -18.47
N ILE A 533 -8.53 32.87 -19.62
CA ILE A 533 -8.70 33.60 -20.85
C ILE A 533 -10.14 33.46 -21.34
N GLY A 534 -10.92 34.55 -21.21
CA GLY A 534 -12.31 34.59 -21.63
C GLY A 534 -13.23 33.70 -20.78
N ASN A 535 -14.49 33.93 -20.90
CA ASN A 535 -15.58 33.12 -20.30
C ASN A 535 -16.88 33.45 -21.03
N LEU A 536 -17.97 32.88 -20.58
CA LEU A 536 -19.30 33.38 -20.97
C LEU A 536 -19.46 34.85 -20.57
N PRO A 537 -20.28 35.64 -21.30
CA PRO A 537 -20.54 37.06 -20.94
C PRO A 537 -21.04 37.20 -19.51
N TYR A 538 -20.53 38.21 -18.82
CA TYR A 538 -20.90 38.58 -17.48
C TYR A 538 -20.76 37.43 -16.45
N ARG A 539 -19.65 36.67 -16.52
CA ARG A 539 -19.34 35.58 -15.63
C ARG A 539 -18.01 35.79 -14.94
N ARG A 540 -17.92 35.26 -13.73
CA ARG A 540 -16.68 35.12 -12.97
C ARG A 540 -16.03 33.80 -13.35
N ALA A 541 -14.71 33.75 -13.32
CA ALA A 541 -14.01 32.50 -13.42
C ALA A 541 -14.18 31.69 -12.12
N ARG A 542 -14.54 30.43 -12.25
CA ARG A 542 -14.77 29.50 -11.11
C ARG A 542 -13.94 28.26 -11.32
N VAL A 543 -13.09 27.98 -10.36
CA VAL A 543 -12.25 26.78 -10.34
C VAL A 543 -12.58 26.01 -9.08
N THR A 544 -13.03 24.80 -9.23
CA THR A 544 -13.42 23.94 -8.09
C THR A 544 -12.25 23.14 -7.55
N LYS A 545 -11.29 22.79 -8.41
CA LYS A 545 -10.12 22.00 -8.02
C LYS A 545 -8.97 22.15 -8.98
N VAL A 546 -7.75 22.05 -8.46
CA VAL A 546 -6.51 21.93 -9.22
C VAL A 546 -5.80 20.68 -8.72
N TYR A 547 -5.44 19.80 -9.65
CA TYR A 547 -4.66 18.61 -9.31
C TYR A 547 -3.36 18.59 -10.10
N TYR A 548 -2.39 17.93 -9.52
CA TYR A 548 -1.12 17.65 -10.17
C TYR A 548 -1.14 16.17 -10.56
N ARG A 549 -0.78 15.90 -11.81
CA ARG A 549 -0.59 14.53 -12.28
C ARG A 549 0.89 14.30 -12.51
N GLU A 550 1.41 13.23 -11.95
CA GLU A 550 2.59 12.63 -12.54
C GLU A 550 2.14 11.94 -13.83
N THR A 551 2.92 12.07 -14.87
CA THR A 551 2.72 11.22 -16.04
C THR A 551 3.00 9.80 -15.58
N ASP A 552 2.06 8.88 -15.84
CA ASP A 552 2.40 7.49 -15.89
C ASP A 552 3.59 7.38 -16.84
N PHE A 553 4.76 7.23 -16.24
CA PHE A 553 6.00 6.83 -16.87
C PHE A 553 6.17 7.19 -18.38
N THR A 554 6.87 8.24 -18.67
CA THR A 554 7.35 8.51 -20.04
C THR A 554 8.63 7.71 -20.26
N LEU A 555 8.54 6.62 -21.01
CA LEU A 555 9.71 5.93 -21.54
C LEU A 555 10.32 6.81 -22.63
N ASP A 556 11.49 7.35 -22.39
CA ASP A 556 12.28 7.93 -23.45
C ASP A 556 13.02 6.81 -24.23
N PHE A 557 13.58 7.17 -25.37
CA PHE A 557 14.29 6.22 -26.23
C PHE A 557 15.48 5.53 -25.52
N THR A 558 16.02 6.13 -24.45
CA THR A 558 17.12 5.58 -23.67
C THR A 558 16.65 4.54 -22.65
N SER A 559 15.37 4.53 -22.32
CA SER A 559 14.75 3.59 -21.39
C SER A 559 14.29 2.29 -22.07
N ILE A 560 14.30 2.24 -23.41
CA ILE A 560 13.86 1.09 -24.19
C ILE A 560 15.06 0.18 -24.48
N GLY A 561 15.06 -1.02 -23.89
CA GLY A 561 16.16 -2.00 -24.03
C GLY A 561 16.23 -2.72 -25.37
N GLU A 562 15.19 -2.68 -26.19
CA GLU A 562 15.11 -3.33 -27.50
C GLU A 562 14.71 -2.35 -28.61
N ASN A 563 15.32 -2.51 -29.79
CA ASN A 563 15.13 -1.65 -30.95
C ASN A 563 13.78 -1.86 -31.71
N SER A 564 12.87 -2.68 -31.21
CA SER A 564 11.61 -2.97 -31.88
C SER A 564 10.41 -2.63 -30.99
N GLN A 565 9.77 -1.52 -31.25
CA GLN A 565 8.43 -1.23 -30.73
C GLN A 565 7.42 -2.07 -31.51
N LYS A 566 6.64 -2.88 -30.81
CA LYS A 566 5.50 -3.57 -31.41
C LYS A 566 4.25 -2.72 -31.20
N ILE A 567 3.81 -2.05 -32.24
CA ILE A 567 2.52 -1.36 -32.25
C ILE A 567 1.47 -2.38 -32.70
N SER A 568 0.52 -2.71 -31.83
CA SER A 568 -0.63 -3.51 -32.19
C SER A 568 -1.87 -2.62 -32.27
N LYS A 569 -2.64 -2.77 -33.35
CA LYS A 569 -3.96 -2.17 -33.43
C LYS A 569 -4.90 -2.96 -32.52
N ILE A 570 -5.62 -2.29 -31.64
CA ILE A 570 -6.76 -2.88 -30.93
C ILE A 570 -7.89 -3.04 -31.95
N ASP A 571 -8.56 -4.19 -31.95
CA ASP A 571 -9.68 -4.45 -32.85
C ASP A 571 -10.80 -3.44 -32.60
N GLU A 572 -11.54 -3.11 -33.68
CA GLU A 572 -12.64 -2.15 -33.58
C GLU A 572 -13.74 -2.71 -32.66
N LEU A 573 -14.10 -1.91 -31.65
CA LEU A 573 -15.13 -2.28 -30.69
C LEU A 573 -16.52 -1.94 -31.24
N LYS A 574 -17.39 -2.94 -31.39
CA LYS A 574 -18.78 -2.75 -31.81
C LYS A 574 -19.67 -2.33 -30.63
N SER A 575 -19.55 -3.03 -29.53
CA SER A 575 -20.29 -2.73 -28.30
C SER A 575 -19.61 -3.34 -27.09
N VAL A 576 -19.91 -2.78 -25.92
CA VAL A 576 -19.62 -3.40 -24.61
C VAL A 576 -20.93 -3.95 -24.07
N SER A 577 -20.93 -5.20 -23.68
CA SER A 577 -22.09 -5.88 -23.08
C SER A 577 -21.79 -6.22 -21.64
N VAL A 578 -22.58 -5.68 -20.72
CA VAL A 578 -22.39 -5.86 -19.27
C VAL A 578 -23.55 -6.67 -18.72
N ALA A 579 -23.26 -7.73 -17.98
CA ALA A 579 -24.27 -8.50 -17.28
C ALA A 579 -24.66 -7.78 -15.97
N ARG A 580 -25.95 -7.42 -15.86
CA ARG A 580 -26.54 -6.90 -14.62
C ARG A 580 -27.20 -8.05 -13.87
N TYR A 581 -26.79 -8.23 -12.63
CA TYR A 581 -27.27 -9.30 -11.76
C TYR A 581 -28.40 -8.85 -10.87
N SER A 582 -29.30 -9.79 -10.54
CA SER A 582 -30.35 -9.61 -9.56
C SER A 582 -30.57 -10.90 -8.79
N TYR A 583 -30.95 -10.81 -7.53
CA TYR A 583 -31.08 -11.94 -6.63
C TYR A 583 -32.52 -12.00 -6.14
N THR A 584 -33.18 -13.12 -6.41
CA THR A 584 -34.60 -13.33 -6.05
C THR A 584 -34.71 -14.46 -5.03
N ALA A 585 -35.26 -14.16 -3.87
CA ALA A 585 -35.50 -15.16 -2.84
C ALA A 585 -36.60 -16.15 -3.21
N SER A 586 -36.37 -17.42 -2.87
CA SER A 586 -37.42 -18.45 -2.91
C SER A 586 -38.57 -18.06 -1.95
N ASN A 587 -39.78 -18.42 -2.32
CA ASN A 587 -40.93 -18.32 -1.41
C ASN A 587 -40.86 -19.35 -0.30
N ASP A 588 -40.25 -20.50 -0.57
CA ASP A 588 -40.20 -21.66 0.32
C ASP A 588 -38.88 -21.66 1.11
N THR A 589 -39.00 -22.07 2.37
CA THR A 589 -37.83 -22.32 3.22
C THR A 589 -37.28 -23.72 2.93
N SER A 590 -36.00 -23.84 2.78
CA SER A 590 -35.30 -25.11 2.56
C SER A 590 -34.25 -25.38 3.66
N THR A 591 -33.89 -26.64 3.82
CA THR A 591 -32.79 -27.02 4.70
C THR A 591 -31.48 -26.69 3.99
N LEU A 592 -30.68 -25.80 4.62
CA LEU A 592 -29.36 -25.39 4.14
C LEU A 592 -28.28 -26.33 4.67
N TYR A 593 -28.48 -26.83 5.88
CA TYR A 593 -27.60 -27.80 6.53
C TYR A 593 -28.34 -28.63 7.56
N GLU A 594 -27.96 -29.89 7.66
CA GLU A 594 -28.36 -30.78 8.77
C GLU A 594 -27.20 -31.73 9.09
N GLY A 595 -26.76 -31.74 10.36
CA GLY A 595 -25.65 -32.57 10.76
C GLY A 595 -25.55 -32.75 12.28
N THR A 596 -24.94 -33.87 12.70
CA THR A 596 -24.64 -34.15 14.10
C THR A 596 -23.18 -33.91 14.38
N THR A 597 -22.88 -33.17 15.44
CA THR A 597 -21.51 -32.82 15.83
C THR A 597 -21.31 -32.90 17.36
N THR A 598 -20.06 -33.05 17.76
CA THR A 598 -19.58 -32.89 19.14
C THR A 598 -18.80 -31.61 19.33
N GLU A 599 -18.43 -30.94 18.23
CA GLU A 599 -17.62 -29.70 18.22
C GLU A 599 -18.37 -28.57 18.92
N THR A 600 -17.64 -27.74 19.64
CA THR A 600 -18.17 -26.50 20.26
C THR A 600 -18.17 -25.32 19.31
N GLU A 601 -17.38 -25.37 18.25
CA GLU A 601 -17.36 -24.40 17.15
C GLU A 601 -17.67 -25.16 15.87
N LEU A 602 -18.62 -24.66 15.09
CA LEU A 602 -19.03 -25.28 13.83
C LEU A 602 -19.15 -24.22 12.75
N HIS A 603 -18.32 -24.36 11.71
CA HIS A 603 -18.44 -23.62 10.47
C HIS A 603 -19.25 -24.42 9.45
N VAL A 604 -20.22 -23.78 8.81
CA VAL A 604 -21.09 -24.40 7.80
C VAL A 604 -21.17 -23.51 6.58
N GLU A 605 -20.83 -24.05 5.42
CA GLU A 605 -21.04 -23.40 4.13
C GLU A 605 -22.39 -23.84 3.52
N PHE A 606 -23.10 -22.89 2.92
CA PHE A 606 -24.34 -23.16 2.19
C PHE A 606 -24.04 -23.38 0.71
N SER A 607 -24.82 -24.23 0.06
CA SER A 607 -24.68 -24.51 -1.38
C SER A 607 -24.96 -23.29 -2.27
N GLY A 608 -25.53 -22.20 -1.75
CA GLY A 608 -25.88 -20.99 -2.46
C GLY A 608 -26.13 -19.82 -1.49
N LEU A 609 -26.52 -18.68 -2.06
CA LEU A 609 -26.96 -17.53 -1.26
C LEU A 609 -28.22 -17.88 -0.48
N ALA A 610 -28.28 -17.48 0.81
CA ALA A 610 -29.40 -17.68 1.68
C ALA A 610 -29.76 -16.44 2.50
N GLN A 611 -31.06 -16.27 2.73
CA GLN A 611 -31.60 -15.25 3.62
C GLN A 611 -32.64 -15.83 4.56
N ASP A 612 -33.09 -15.08 5.57
CA ASP A 612 -34.04 -15.50 6.59
C ASP A 612 -33.58 -16.81 7.29
N VAL A 613 -32.29 -16.91 7.54
CA VAL A 613 -31.65 -18.12 8.08
C VAL A 613 -32.05 -18.31 9.53
N GLN A 614 -32.48 -19.54 9.87
CA GLN A 614 -32.84 -19.95 11.22
C GLN A 614 -32.05 -21.19 11.60
N ILE A 615 -31.62 -21.24 12.85
CA ILE A 615 -30.79 -22.29 13.41
C ILE A 615 -31.54 -22.98 14.53
N SER A 616 -31.64 -24.31 14.44
CA SER A 616 -32.23 -25.16 15.46
C SER A 616 -31.18 -26.19 15.95
N VAL A 617 -31.06 -26.35 17.26
CA VAL A 617 -30.11 -27.29 17.88
C VAL A 617 -30.89 -28.24 18.78
N SER A 618 -30.77 -29.55 18.52
CA SER A 618 -31.36 -30.61 19.33
C SER A 618 -30.27 -31.37 20.05
N GLY A 619 -30.47 -31.67 21.33
CA GLY A 619 -29.47 -32.33 22.18
C GLY A 619 -28.40 -31.41 22.75
N GLY A 620 -28.54 -30.12 22.54
CA GLY A 620 -27.64 -29.05 23.03
C GLY A 620 -28.26 -27.67 22.91
N THR A 621 -27.44 -26.62 23.08
CA THR A 621 -27.86 -25.21 22.94
C THR A 621 -26.93 -24.45 22.00
N LEU A 622 -27.50 -23.52 21.26
CA LEU A 622 -26.78 -22.52 20.51
C LEU A 622 -26.33 -21.41 21.49
N VAL A 623 -25.05 -21.16 21.59
CA VAL A 623 -24.47 -20.12 22.47
C VAL A 623 -24.42 -18.78 21.70
N SER A 624 -23.87 -18.79 20.48
CA SER A 624 -23.87 -17.64 19.59
C SER A 624 -23.80 -18.08 18.12
N SER A 625 -24.14 -17.20 17.20
CA SER A 625 -24.02 -17.45 15.77
C SER A 625 -23.72 -16.17 15.00
N ASN A 626 -22.90 -16.31 13.97
CA ASN A 626 -22.70 -15.33 12.93
C ASN A 626 -23.22 -15.90 11.61
N ILE A 627 -24.17 -15.22 10.99
CA ILE A 627 -24.81 -15.65 9.75
C ILE A 627 -24.32 -14.75 8.63
N TYR A 628 -23.84 -15.37 7.56
CA TYR A 628 -23.36 -14.73 6.34
C TYR A 628 -24.23 -15.15 5.15
N ALA A 629 -24.01 -14.54 4.00
CA ALA A 629 -24.81 -14.83 2.82
C ALA A 629 -24.69 -16.28 2.32
N ARG A 630 -23.54 -16.92 2.55
CA ARG A 630 -23.23 -18.29 2.06
C ARG A 630 -22.71 -19.22 3.14
N ALA A 631 -22.64 -18.76 4.39
CA ALA A 631 -22.08 -19.55 5.49
C ALA A 631 -22.67 -19.15 6.85
N ALA A 632 -22.41 -19.95 7.87
CA ALA A 632 -22.68 -19.61 9.27
C ALA A 632 -21.60 -20.16 10.17
N ASP A 633 -21.16 -19.36 11.15
CA ASP A 633 -20.30 -19.78 12.25
C ASP A 633 -21.14 -19.90 13.52
N LEU A 634 -21.08 -21.04 14.16
CA LEU A 634 -21.88 -21.38 15.34
C LEU A 634 -20.98 -21.70 16.50
N VAL A 635 -21.30 -21.15 17.67
CA VAL A 635 -20.75 -21.59 18.94
C VAL A 635 -21.83 -22.38 19.68
N LEU A 636 -21.51 -23.61 20.07
CA LEU A 636 -22.45 -24.58 20.54
C LEU A 636 -22.02 -25.10 21.95
N SER A 637 -22.96 -25.58 22.73
CA SER A 637 -22.64 -26.26 24.00
C SER A 637 -21.84 -27.53 23.75
N SER A 638 -21.12 -28.04 24.79
CA SER A 638 -20.44 -29.33 24.73
C SER A 638 -21.45 -30.50 24.62
N GLY A 639 -20.98 -31.67 24.12
CA GLY A 639 -21.76 -32.88 23.97
C GLY A 639 -22.29 -33.08 22.53
N THR A 640 -22.85 -34.25 22.27
CA THR A 640 -23.42 -34.63 20.97
C THR A 640 -24.72 -33.87 20.72
N LYS A 641 -24.84 -33.20 19.59
CA LYS A 641 -26.00 -32.41 19.19
C LYS A 641 -26.25 -32.46 17.69
N THR A 642 -27.50 -32.34 17.31
CA THR A 642 -27.88 -32.20 15.90
C THR A 642 -28.23 -30.74 15.60
N VAL A 643 -27.58 -30.18 14.59
CA VAL A 643 -27.80 -28.81 14.12
C VAL A 643 -28.54 -28.86 12.80
N THR A 644 -29.65 -28.14 12.72
CA THR A 644 -30.42 -27.94 11.50
C THR A 644 -30.46 -26.43 11.20
N ILE A 645 -30.02 -26.06 10.01
CA ILE A 645 -30.09 -24.68 9.52
C ILE A 645 -31.06 -24.66 8.35
N THR A 646 -32.03 -23.77 8.42
CA THR A 646 -33.02 -23.56 7.37
C THR A 646 -33.01 -22.12 6.90
N GLY A 647 -33.41 -21.87 5.68
CA GLY A 647 -33.47 -20.52 5.11
C GLY A 647 -34.08 -20.50 3.72
N LYS A 648 -34.27 -19.31 3.18
CA LYS A 648 -34.69 -19.12 1.81
C LYS A 648 -33.47 -18.98 0.90
N THR A 649 -33.37 -19.83 -0.09
CA THR A 649 -32.29 -19.73 -1.11
C THR A 649 -32.60 -18.60 -2.08
N LEU A 650 -31.57 -17.93 -2.58
CA LEU A 650 -31.68 -16.90 -3.61
C LEU A 650 -31.25 -17.48 -4.98
N THR A 651 -32.07 -17.20 -5.97
CA THR A 651 -31.75 -17.49 -7.37
C THR A 651 -31.08 -16.26 -7.97
N GLU A 652 -29.94 -16.47 -8.56
CA GLU A 652 -29.21 -15.47 -9.33
C GLU A 652 -29.78 -15.40 -10.75
N ASN A 653 -30.14 -14.21 -11.20
CA ASN A 653 -30.58 -13.90 -12.54
C ASN A 653 -29.71 -12.82 -13.14
N SER A 654 -29.39 -12.89 -14.42
CA SER A 654 -28.65 -11.86 -15.12
C SER A 654 -29.39 -11.38 -16.37
N VAL A 655 -29.26 -10.08 -16.64
CA VAL A 655 -29.72 -9.43 -17.85
C VAL A 655 -28.55 -8.74 -18.51
N VAL A 656 -28.27 -9.05 -19.76
CA VAL A 656 -27.18 -8.42 -20.51
C VAL A 656 -27.66 -7.09 -21.10
N VAL A 657 -26.98 -6.01 -20.70
CA VAL A 657 -27.19 -4.65 -21.21
C VAL A 657 -26.08 -4.33 -22.20
N SER A 658 -26.44 -3.98 -23.42
CA SER A 658 -25.44 -3.68 -24.48
C SER A 658 -25.34 -2.18 -24.74
N TYR A 659 -24.10 -1.70 -24.73
CA TYR A 659 -23.74 -0.29 -24.97
C TYR A 659 -23.03 -0.18 -26.33
N PRO A 660 -23.69 0.33 -27.38
CA PRO A 660 -23.13 0.40 -28.72
C PRO A 660 -21.99 1.44 -28.79
N VAL A 661 -20.97 1.12 -29.58
CA VAL A 661 -19.78 1.97 -29.82
C VAL A 661 -19.64 2.28 -31.31
N ALA A 662 -19.70 1.25 -32.18
CA ALA A 662 -19.57 1.39 -33.63
C ALA A 662 -20.53 0.43 -34.34
N GLN A 663 -20.62 0.56 -35.67
CA GLN A 663 -21.47 -0.33 -36.48
C GLN A 663 -20.85 -1.71 -36.72
N SER A 664 -19.53 -1.81 -36.68
CA SER A 664 -18.76 -3.04 -36.88
C SER A 664 -17.71 -3.20 -35.78
N GLY A 665 -17.18 -4.38 -35.65
CA GLY A 665 -16.15 -4.72 -34.69
C GLY A 665 -16.53 -5.83 -33.71
N GLU A 666 -15.75 -6.04 -32.69
CA GLU A 666 -15.97 -7.06 -31.67
C GLU A 666 -16.94 -6.59 -30.58
N ILE A 667 -17.55 -7.55 -29.90
CA ILE A 667 -18.39 -7.32 -28.73
C ILE A 667 -17.55 -7.71 -27.49
N ASP A 668 -17.23 -6.76 -26.69
CA ASP A 668 -16.61 -7.02 -25.39
C ASP A 668 -17.69 -7.36 -24.36
N LYS A 669 -17.46 -8.40 -23.56
CA LYS A 669 -18.42 -8.91 -22.57
C LYS A 669 -17.85 -8.84 -21.18
N GLU A 670 -18.60 -8.19 -20.30
CA GLU A 670 -18.26 -8.03 -18.90
C GLU A 670 -19.28 -8.73 -17.99
N GLU A 671 -18.76 -9.57 -17.11
CA GLU A 671 -19.56 -10.33 -16.14
C GLU A 671 -18.97 -10.13 -14.75
N ASN A 672 -19.77 -9.62 -13.82
CA ASN A 672 -19.37 -9.45 -12.44
C ASN A 672 -20.63 -9.46 -11.54
N PRO A 673 -20.78 -10.43 -10.64
CA PRO A 673 -21.97 -10.59 -9.81
C PRO A 673 -22.27 -9.40 -8.88
N LEU A 674 -21.29 -8.52 -8.63
CA LEU A 674 -21.47 -7.29 -7.83
C LEU A 674 -22.20 -6.18 -8.61
N ILE A 675 -22.33 -6.30 -9.93
CA ILE A 675 -23.00 -5.30 -10.75
C ILE A 675 -24.50 -5.54 -10.73
N THR A 676 -25.21 -4.83 -9.85
CA THR A 676 -26.64 -5.03 -9.59
C THR A 676 -27.53 -3.89 -10.04
N ASN A 677 -26.97 -2.81 -10.58
CA ASN A 677 -27.73 -1.64 -11.01
C ASN A 677 -27.20 -1.06 -12.33
N ASP A 678 -28.04 -0.24 -13.00
CA ASP A 678 -27.74 0.31 -14.31
C ASP A 678 -26.59 1.34 -14.29
N THR A 679 -26.41 2.05 -13.16
CA THR A 679 -25.31 3.02 -12.99
C THR A 679 -23.96 2.32 -13.05
N MET A 680 -23.81 1.20 -12.35
CA MET A 680 -22.57 0.40 -12.40
C MET A 680 -22.35 -0.22 -13.78
N CYS A 681 -23.42 -0.71 -14.45
CA CYS A 681 -23.32 -1.21 -15.82
C CYS A 681 -22.78 -0.15 -16.77
N GLN A 682 -23.34 1.07 -16.69
CA GLN A 682 -22.92 2.19 -17.54
C GLN A 682 -21.50 2.62 -17.23
N ALA A 683 -21.13 2.68 -15.94
CA ALA A 683 -19.77 3.05 -15.51
C ALA A 683 -18.74 2.07 -16.07
N LEU A 684 -18.99 0.75 -15.93
CA LEU A 684 -18.09 -0.28 -16.43
C LEU A 684 -18.00 -0.25 -17.96
N ALA A 685 -19.14 -0.11 -18.66
CA ALA A 685 -19.13 0.00 -20.10
C ALA A 685 -18.35 1.22 -20.61
N ASN A 686 -18.49 2.36 -19.97
CA ASN A 686 -17.73 3.58 -20.28
C ASN A 686 -16.24 3.40 -20.01
N HIS A 687 -15.89 2.75 -18.89
CA HIS A 687 -14.52 2.47 -18.52
C HIS A 687 -13.83 1.58 -19.56
N VAL A 688 -14.43 0.45 -19.89
CA VAL A 688 -13.94 -0.49 -20.92
C VAL A 688 -13.82 0.20 -22.29
N LYS A 689 -14.86 0.95 -22.68
CA LYS A 689 -14.84 1.73 -23.92
C LYS A 689 -13.69 2.71 -23.96
N SER A 690 -13.50 3.48 -22.91
CA SER A 690 -12.42 4.48 -22.81
C SER A 690 -11.06 3.83 -22.92
N TYR A 691 -10.84 2.72 -22.22
CA TYR A 691 -9.59 1.97 -22.27
C TYR A 691 -9.31 1.39 -23.67
N LEU A 692 -10.27 0.68 -24.25
CA LEU A 692 -10.10 0.03 -25.56
C LEU A 692 -10.06 1.01 -26.74
N GLN A 693 -10.55 2.23 -26.56
CA GLN A 693 -10.44 3.31 -27.56
C GLN A 693 -9.18 4.17 -27.38
N MET A 694 -8.44 4.03 -26.29
CA MET A 694 -7.14 4.69 -26.15
C MET A 694 -6.21 4.22 -27.26
N ARG A 695 -5.67 5.17 -28.01
CA ARG A 695 -4.57 4.87 -28.94
C ARG A 695 -3.33 4.64 -28.10
N ASN A 696 -2.89 3.41 -28.03
CA ASN A 696 -1.57 3.09 -27.50
C ASN A 696 -0.56 3.59 -28.55
N THR A 697 0.02 4.74 -28.27
CA THR A 697 1.15 5.28 -29.04
C THR A 697 2.45 4.89 -28.37
#